data_b59e3d471dc9a840a1e790ba6512833d
#
_entry.id   b59e3d471dc9a840a1e790ba6512833d
#
_cell.length_a   1.000
_cell.length_b   1.000
_cell.length_c   1.000
_cell.angle_alpha   90.00
_cell.angle_beta   90.00
_cell.angle_gamma   90.00
#
_symmetry.space_group_name_H-M   'P 1'
#
loop_
_entity.id
_entity.type
_entity.pdbx_description
1 polymer ?
#
loop_
_entity_poly.entity_id
_entity_poly.type
_entity_poly.pdbx_seq_one_letter_code
_entity_poly.pdbx_strand_id
1 'polypeptide(L)'
;MHLNNSDLIRRHISTHSERSAEDRVAVSTLETFLASDGKINTNFSCDDKWPNHDGTFEFVSNPEISRCPEQNFIVQIKGTHNYTETNGIISYSLKSLAFPAFIAKEVTADPGILFIVLNPDVRGEKRVFWKYVSPGFIKSIDFEKNSTTIKLNAEDEIKDTDESVNIFCNKLKRIIDFHLFLNKLNKNNLKKEDAIKIIETRCEDISLEIDRINNENKSRDNISRRIVNGLYDLCYATLILNAINLGYTDVNERLAWELSQFNIETQYLSKFLKGLKYIGSRIPDEGQSERLMLKYYSYLWEIRKFLKNNFSILVLENLESFPLHTDTLDTEYYEMVVSSIAAIDLSPKNVRTSRYYIQKKTPFFVNGERYFEITLQLAGLYATKFNRITVYTKQNISTNYSIQIAYADAEINLWGANSKIKVVTNWKVSINPSCLNKLGKILHISTNLNKNYGEYTSLMDFLTKTGINLLDLINLHENRYQNALHQIYGGTKTNTFEEVFFKLRRDYALSSNKMGKHTVRYILLNLREEILESVLPNTFDKKCLTEELYITSRCYPFEKKPFISNLAGRKTSKGNINDILEITNGSEQYNTVYPYLTIESLIYKTGELYFDVDSVASMEKIKKYNDSLDAWECSNGFRINEENGYLSIDSYEANTLFILEKLLKLSKVSNRGQQESNSRYLRESNLKFEDPLKKVALQKVFVKSQVMLIYGAAGTGKTTLINYVSNMTMQSKKLFLTKTHTALQNLKRRIENPGSESDFVSIDSFTKMVTLTDYDVIFIDECSTIDNRTMGKMLEKIDDDTLLVLAGDIYQIESIDFGNWFYYAKDIIKTDGANVELLNTWRTEKEELKSLWDGVRKIEPIITEKLAIDGPFSSDIGEDIFVSEDEDEIVLCLNYDGKFGL
;
A
#
# COMPACT_ATOMS: atom_id res chain seq x y z
N MET A 1 15.44 -16.91 -14.53
CA MET A 1 14.49 -18.05 -14.57
C MET A 1 13.75 -18.07 -13.24
N HIS A 2 12.52 -17.58 -13.18
CA HIS A 2 11.67 -17.74 -12.00
C HIS A 2 11.16 -19.18 -12.01
N LEU A 3 11.60 -19.97 -11.04
CA LEU A 3 11.09 -21.32 -10.80
C LEU A 3 9.59 -21.23 -10.46
N ASN A 4 8.79 -22.12 -11.02
CA ASN A 4 7.37 -22.27 -10.70
C ASN A 4 7.20 -22.64 -9.21
N ASN A 5 6.14 -22.21 -8.55
CA ASN A 5 5.90 -22.46 -7.12
C ASN A 5 5.97 -23.98 -6.78
N SER A 6 5.56 -24.84 -7.70
CA SER A 6 5.66 -26.31 -7.55
C SER A 6 7.12 -26.81 -7.54
N ASP A 7 8.00 -26.17 -8.28
CA ASP A 7 9.41 -26.56 -8.36
C ASP A 7 10.19 -26.07 -7.13
N LEU A 8 9.81 -24.90 -6.57
CA LEU A 8 10.36 -24.40 -5.31
C LEU A 8 9.99 -25.32 -4.13
N ILE A 9 8.74 -25.77 -4.07
CA ILE A 9 8.28 -26.73 -3.05
C ILE A 9 9.03 -28.07 -3.20
N ARG A 10 9.19 -28.60 -4.41
CA ARG A 10 9.92 -29.85 -4.67
C ARG A 10 11.38 -29.79 -4.23
N ARG A 11 12.02 -28.61 -4.30
CA ARG A 11 13.42 -28.41 -3.90
C ARG A 11 13.68 -28.69 -2.41
N HIS A 12 12.68 -28.48 -1.55
CA HIS A 12 12.79 -28.69 -0.10
C HIS A 12 12.45 -30.11 0.35
N ILE A 13 11.88 -30.95 -0.51
CA ILE A 13 11.59 -32.34 -0.20
C ILE A 13 12.90 -33.11 -0.36
N SER A 14 13.62 -33.26 0.75
CA SER A 14 14.90 -33.97 0.77
C SER A 14 14.76 -35.42 1.19
N THR A 15 15.73 -36.20 0.84
CA THR A 15 16.07 -37.49 1.46
C THR A 15 16.58 -37.24 2.87
N HIS A 16 16.04 -37.87 3.89
CA HIS A 16 16.51 -37.93 5.29
C HIS A 16 17.30 -36.74 5.86
N SER A 17 16.77 -36.04 6.88
CA SER A 17 17.51 -35.07 7.68
C SER A 17 18.14 -35.77 8.89
N GLU A 18 19.43 -35.50 9.19
CA GLU A 18 20.05 -35.97 10.43
C GLU A 18 19.31 -35.39 11.64
N ARG A 19 18.91 -36.23 12.58
CA ARG A 19 18.30 -35.83 13.84
C ARG A 19 19.36 -35.41 14.85
N SER A 20 19.05 -34.30 15.51
CA SER A 20 19.83 -33.87 16.68
C SER A 20 19.55 -34.77 17.88
N ALA A 21 20.45 -34.81 18.86
CA ALA A 21 20.23 -35.48 20.13
C ALA A 21 19.00 -34.89 20.86
N GLU A 22 18.75 -33.60 20.72
CA GLU A 22 17.60 -32.87 21.26
C GLU A 22 16.28 -33.36 20.66
N ASP A 23 16.21 -33.65 19.36
CA ASP A 23 15.01 -34.17 18.70
C ASP A 23 14.64 -35.58 19.22
N ARG A 24 15.62 -36.43 19.56
CA ARG A 24 15.37 -37.76 20.10
C ARG A 24 14.74 -37.69 21.52
N VAL A 25 15.24 -36.78 22.36
CA VAL A 25 14.67 -36.55 23.70
C VAL A 25 13.29 -35.90 23.61
N ALA A 26 13.08 -35.04 22.63
CA ALA A 26 11.80 -34.39 22.36
C ALA A 26 10.68 -35.38 22.04
N VAL A 27 10.99 -36.47 21.30
CA VAL A 27 10.01 -37.55 21.00
C VAL A 27 9.47 -38.17 22.29
N SER A 28 10.37 -38.66 23.18
CA SER A 28 9.95 -39.28 24.42
C SER A 28 9.22 -38.31 25.38
N THR A 29 9.59 -37.04 25.36
CA THR A 29 8.90 -36.01 26.13
C THR A 29 7.48 -35.82 25.59
N LEU A 30 7.30 -35.72 24.28
CA LEU A 30 5.99 -35.56 23.66
C LEU A 30 5.08 -36.75 23.91
N GLU A 31 5.62 -37.99 23.80
CA GLU A 31 4.87 -39.21 24.11
C GLU A 31 4.36 -39.22 25.55
N THR A 32 5.17 -38.76 26.51
CA THR A 32 4.76 -38.62 27.90
C THR A 32 3.61 -37.64 28.08
N PHE A 33 3.67 -36.48 27.40
CA PHE A 33 2.62 -35.45 27.48
C PHE A 33 1.30 -35.88 26.84
N LEU A 34 1.37 -36.68 25.76
CA LEU A 34 0.18 -37.14 25.05
C LEU A 34 -0.41 -38.44 25.54
N ALA A 35 0.26 -39.14 26.46
CA ALA A 35 -0.13 -40.49 26.94
C ALA A 35 -1.37 -40.53 27.83
N SER A 36 -1.92 -39.37 28.19
CA SER A 36 -3.14 -39.30 29.01
C SER A 36 -4.40 -39.60 28.20
N ASP A 37 -5.37 -40.31 28.75
CA ASP A 37 -6.74 -40.56 28.26
C ASP A 37 -6.96 -41.55 27.10
N GLY A 38 -5.95 -42.15 26.46
CA GLY A 38 -6.14 -43.10 25.36
C GLY A 38 -6.81 -42.50 24.10
N LYS A 39 -6.92 -41.19 23.98
CA LYS A 39 -7.49 -40.49 22.82
C LYS A 39 -6.49 -40.34 21.72
N ILE A 40 -5.19 -40.40 22.03
CA ILE A 40 -4.09 -40.22 21.08
C ILE A 40 -3.21 -41.48 21.11
N ASN A 41 -3.15 -42.17 19.99
CA ASN A 41 -2.26 -43.33 19.79
C ASN A 41 -1.06 -42.90 19.00
N THR A 42 0.10 -42.77 19.63
CA THR A 42 1.33 -42.28 19.00
C THR A 42 2.09 -43.39 18.29
N ASN A 43 2.62 -43.12 17.12
CA ASN A 43 3.55 -43.98 16.36
C ASN A 43 4.72 -43.12 15.87
N PHE A 44 5.52 -42.68 16.85
CA PHE A 44 6.69 -41.82 16.59
C PHE A 44 7.96 -42.68 16.50
N SER A 45 8.94 -42.21 15.74
CA SER A 45 10.23 -42.85 15.64
C SER A 45 11.32 -41.99 16.24
N CYS A 46 12.16 -42.60 17.07
CA CYS A 46 13.39 -41.94 17.53
C CYS A 46 14.50 -41.98 16.48
N ASP A 47 14.34 -42.78 15.43
CA ASP A 47 15.27 -42.91 14.31
C ASP A 47 14.66 -42.38 13.03
N ASP A 48 15.49 -41.96 12.06
CA ASP A 48 15.00 -41.44 10.75
C ASP A 48 14.45 -42.58 9.87
N LYS A 49 13.23 -43.05 10.24
CA LYS A 49 12.56 -44.10 9.46
C LYS A 49 11.82 -43.59 8.22
N TRP A 50 11.31 -42.36 8.31
CA TRP A 50 10.50 -41.74 7.25
C TRP A 50 11.12 -40.44 6.74
N PRO A 51 11.22 -40.25 5.44
CA PRO A 51 11.67 -38.98 4.88
C PRO A 51 10.62 -37.89 5.17
N ASN A 52 11.07 -36.72 5.60
CA ASN A 52 10.28 -35.49 5.80
C ASN A 52 9.30 -35.45 6.99
N HIS A 53 9.11 -36.54 7.76
CA HIS A 53 8.30 -36.52 8.96
C HIS A 53 8.84 -37.50 10.01
N ASP A 54 8.39 -37.35 11.27
CA ASP A 54 8.91 -38.12 12.42
C ASP A 54 7.95 -39.22 12.89
N GLY A 55 6.80 -39.33 12.27
CA GLY A 55 5.80 -40.32 12.58
C GLY A 55 4.38 -39.87 12.35
N THR A 56 3.48 -40.61 12.94
CA THR A 56 2.05 -40.33 12.90
C THR A 56 1.45 -40.53 14.29
N PHE A 57 0.28 -39.95 14.51
CA PHE A 57 -0.60 -40.38 15.62
C PHE A 57 -2.02 -40.53 15.10
N GLU A 58 -2.76 -41.41 15.78
CA GLU A 58 -4.17 -41.63 15.53
C GLU A 58 -4.99 -40.94 16.62
N PHE A 59 -6.03 -40.23 16.19
CA PHE A 59 -6.95 -39.55 17.09
C PHE A 59 -8.26 -40.35 17.20
N VAL A 60 -8.68 -40.62 18.44
CA VAL A 60 -9.92 -41.29 18.81
C VAL A 60 -10.71 -40.36 19.73
N SER A 61 -11.87 -39.87 19.30
CA SER A 61 -12.60 -38.86 20.05
C SER A 61 -13.27 -39.43 21.32
N ASN A 62 -13.68 -40.67 21.28
CA ASN A 62 -14.31 -41.35 22.39
C ASN A 62 -13.88 -42.84 22.51
N PRO A 63 -12.73 -43.12 23.14
CA PRO A 63 -12.17 -44.47 23.23
C PRO A 63 -13.03 -45.44 24.02
N GLU A 64 -13.99 -44.97 24.83
CA GLU A 64 -14.93 -45.79 25.59
C GLU A 64 -16.04 -46.38 24.70
N ILE A 65 -16.40 -45.67 23.59
CA ILE A 65 -17.45 -46.09 22.64
C ILE A 65 -16.85 -46.83 21.46
N SER A 66 -15.76 -46.33 20.91
CA SER A 66 -15.09 -46.90 19.75
C SER A 66 -13.59 -46.66 19.82
N ARG A 67 -12.82 -47.72 19.53
CA ARG A 67 -11.35 -47.62 19.38
C ARG A 67 -10.90 -47.40 17.96
N CYS A 68 -11.84 -47.20 17.02
CA CYS A 68 -11.49 -46.87 15.65
C CYS A 68 -10.99 -45.42 15.58
N PRO A 69 -9.82 -45.18 15.00
CA PRO A 69 -9.31 -43.83 14.79
C PRO A 69 -10.19 -43.05 13.82
N GLU A 70 -10.49 -41.80 14.18
CA GLU A 70 -11.25 -40.88 13.30
C GLU A 70 -10.36 -40.26 12.24
N GLN A 71 -9.11 -40.01 12.57
CA GLN A 71 -8.14 -39.40 11.68
C GLN A 71 -6.71 -39.75 12.10
N ASN A 72 -5.85 -39.94 11.07
CA ASN A 72 -4.41 -39.99 11.25
C ASN A 72 -3.83 -38.59 11.06
N PHE A 73 -2.80 -38.25 11.83
CA PHE A 73 -2.05 -37.03 11.72
C PHE A 73 -0.58 -37.34 11.41
N ILE A 74 -0.01 -36.64 10.42
CA ILE A 74 1.43 -36.74 10.12
C ILE A 74 2.17 -35.72 10.99
N VAL A 75 3.30 -36.11 11.56
CA VAL A 75 3.96 -35.33 12.61
C VAL A 75 5.43 -35.09 12.29
N GLN A 76 5.86 -33.85 12.56
CA GLN A 76 7.28 -33.48 12.69
C GLN A 76 7.50 -32.99 14.13
N ILE A 77 8.56 -33.47 14.78
CA ILE A 77 8.92 -33.15 16.16
C ILE A 77 10.29 -32.50 16.18
N LYS A 78 10.39 -31.32 16.80
CA LYS A 78 11.64 -30.58 16.97
C LYS A 78 11.91 -30.28 18.42
N GLY A 79 13.12 -30.65 18.90
CA GLY A 79 13.65 -30.24 20.19
C GLY A 79 14.55 -29.03 20.05
N THR A 80 14.51 -28.08 21.00
CA THR A 80 15.37 -26.90 20.93
C THR A 80 15.58 -26.22 22.28
N HIS A 81 16.79 -25.67 22.46
CA HIS A 81 17.12 -24.67 23.48
C HIS A 81 17.20 -23.26 22.88
N ASN A 82 17.19 -23.15 21.54
CA ASN A 82 17.35 -21.89 20.84
C ASN A 82 15.98 -21.33 20.44
N TYR A 83 15.43 -20.47 21.29
CA TYR A 83 14.21 -19.71 21.03
C TYR A 83 14.29 -18.34 21.70
N THR A 84 13.44 -17.43 21.27
CA THR A 84 13.26 -16.14 21.95
C THR A 84 11.83 -16.04 22.43
N GLU A 85 11.65 -15.59 23.68
CA GLU A 85 10.35 -15.35 24.26
C GLU A 85 10.19 -13.84 24.54
N THR A 86 9.14 -13.26 23.98
CA THR A 86 8.83 -11.84 24.15
C THR A 86 7.32 -11.72 24.34
N ASN A 87 6.91 -11.12 25.45
CA ASN A 87 5.48 -10.94 25.80
C ASN A 87 4.65 -12.24 25.72
N GLY A 88 5.20 -13.37 26.19
CA GLY A 88 4.55 -14.67 26.15
C GLY A 88 4.43 -15.31 24.77
N ILE A 89 5.05 -14.72 23.75
CA ILE A 89 5.15 -15.28 22.40
C ILE A 89 6.53 -15.88 22.22
N ILE A 90 6.58 -17.16 21.85
CA ILE A 90 7.81 -17.86 21.53
C ILE A 90 8.07 -17.80 20.04
N SER A 91 9.26 -17.33 19.66
CA SER A 91 9.73 -17.32 18.28
C SER A 91 10.78 -18.40 18.10
N TYR A 92 10.49 -19.33 17.21
CA TYR A 92 11.37 -20.45 16.87
C TYR A 92 11.72 -20.41 15.37
N SER A 93 13.01 -20.54 15.05
CA SER A 93 13.47 -20.61 13.66
C SER A 93 13.48 -22.06 13.20
N LEU A 94 12.53 -22.43 12.34
CA LEU A 94 12.50 -23.71 11.66
C LEU A 94 13.56 -23.73 10.54
N LYS A 95 14.66 -24.43 10.79
CA LYS A 95 15.84 -24.47 9.88
C LYS A 95 15.65 -25.31 8.62
N SER A 96 14.59 -26.14 8.57
CA SER A 96 14.28 -26.97 7.39
C SER A 96 12.81 -26.82 7.04
N LEU A 97 12.54 -26.54 5.78
CA LEU A 97 11.19 -26.46 5.22
C LEU A 97 10.68 -27.77 4.62
N ALA A 98 11.39 -28.89 4.86
CA ALA A 98 11.06 -30.19 4.29
C ALA A 98 9.65 -30.67 4.67
N PHE A 99 9.26 -30.55 5.95
CA PHE A 99 7.95 -30.98 6.40
C PHE A 99 6.79 -30.11 5.86
N PRO A 100 6.83 -28.79 5.97
CA PRO A 100 5.82 -27.96 5.29
C PRO A 100 5.73 -28.17 3.77
N ALA A 101 6.87 -28.40 3.11
CA ALA A 101 6.91 -28.69 1.68
C ALA A 101 6.28 -30.08 1.36
N PHE A 102 6.54 -31.08 2.20
CA PHE A 102 5.93 -32.40 2.09
C PHE A 102 4.41 -32.33 2.22
N ILE A 103 3.89 -31.67 3.26
CA ILE A 103 2.44 -31.46 3.43
C ILE A 103 1.83 -30.65 2.28
N ALA A 104 2.57 -29.69 1.73
CA ALA A 104 2.10 -28.89 0.58
C ALA A 104 2.00 -29.69 -0.73
N LYS A 105 2.90 -30.68 -0.94
CA LYS A 105 2.94 -31.52 -2.14
C LYS A 105 1.85 -32.58 -2.12
N GLU A 106 1.73 -33.21 -0.97
CA GLU A 106 0.76 -34.26 -0.79
C GLU A 106 -0.57 -33.62 -0.34
N VAL A 107 -1.45 -33.32 -1.28
CA VAL A 107 -2.87 -33.08 -0.99
C VAL A 107 -3.49 -34.37 -0.44
N THR A 108 -2.83 -34.91 0.60
CA THR A 108 -3.14 -36.20 1.17
C THR A 108 -4.25 -36.09 2.19
N ALA A 109 -4.83 -37.27 2.42
CA ALA A 109 -5.89 -37.46 3.37
C ALA A 109 -5.57 -37.10 4.82
N ASP A 110 -4.30 -36.90 5.17
CA ASP A 110 -3.87 -36.72 6.56
C ASP A 110 -3.29 -35.31 6.86
N PRO A 111 -3.82 -34.61 7.88
CA PRO A 111 -3.33 -33.30 8.27
C PRO A 111 -1.97 -33.35 8.96
N GLY A 112 -1.11 -32.36 8.74
CA GLY A 112 0.22 -32.24 9.32
C GLY A 112 0.25 -31.42 10.61
N ILE A 113 0.92 -31.92 11.66
CA ILE A 113 1.17 -31.23 12.92
C ILE A 113 2.67 -31.12 13.17
N LEU A 114 3.14 -29.93 13.46
CA LEU A 114 4.51 -29.66 13.91
C LEU A 114 4.50 -29.48 15.43
N PHE A 115 5.27 -30.31 16.15
CA PHE A 115 5.53 -30.15 17.57
C PHE A 115 6.91 -29.54 17.81
N ILE A 116 6.99 -28.63 18.77
CA ILE A 116 8.23 -27.98 19.20
C ILE A 116 8.34 -28.15 20.71
N VAL A 117 9.36 -28.89 21.12
CA VAL A 117 9.67 -29.16 22.52
C VAL A 117 10.82 -28.29 22.96
N LEU A 118 10.55 -27.37 23.87
CA LEU A 118 11.55 -26.48 24.42
C LEU A 118 12.23 -27.17 25.63
N ASN A 119 13.54 -27.03 25.73
CA ASN A 119 14.40 -27.55 26.78
C ASN A 119 14.15 -29.07 27.07
N PRO A 120 14.20 -29.93 26.02
CA PRO A 120 13.71 -31.33 26.13
C PRO A 120 14.45 -32.17 27.16
N ASP A 121 15.68 -31.86 27.49
CA ASP A 121 16.56 -32.56 28.42
C ASP A 121 16.65 -31.91 29.82
N VAL A 122 16.06 -30.72 30.03
CA VAL A 122 16.08 -30.01 31.30
C VAL A 122 14.86 -30.38 32.17
N ARG A 123 15.10 -31.05 33.27
CA ARG A 123 14.03 -31.50 34.17
C ARG A 123 13.31 -30.31 34.81
N GLY A 124 11.99 -30.23 34.62
CA GLY A 124 11.14 -29.17 35.19
C GLY A 124 10.99 -27.93 34.32
N GLU A 125 11.72 -27.84 33.23
CA GLU A 125 11.63 -26.71 32.27
C GLU A 125 11.10 -27.10 30.89
N LYS A 126 10.65 -28.34 30.74
CA LYS A 126 10.11 -28.86 29.50
C LYS A 126 8.78 -28.19 29.16
N ARG A 127 8.66 -27.64 27.97
CA ARG A 127 7.44 -27.06 27.43
C ARG A 127 7.16 -27.60 26.01
N VAL A 128 5.95 -28.02 25.76
CA VAL A 128 5.52 -28.63 24.49
C VAL A 128 4.57 -27.67 23.78
N PHE A 129 4.92 -27.30 22.58
CA PHE A 129 4.11 -26.47 21.71
C PHE A 129 3.75 -27.23 20.44
N TRP A 130 2.63 -26.87 19.83
CA TRP A 130 2.18 -27.47 18.61
C TRP A 130 1.72 -26.43 17.59
N LYS A 131 1.80 -26.79 16.31
CA LYS A 131 1.34 -25.96 15.20
C LYS A 131 0.70 -26.81 14.12
N TYR A 132 -0.54 -26.51 13.77
CA TYR A 132 -1.17 -27.11 12.60
C TYR A 132 -0.54 -26.56 11.32
N VAL A 133 -0.03 -27.46 10.45
CA VAL A 133 0.52 -27.10 9.14
C VAL A 133 -0.63 -26.92 8.16
N SER A 134 -1.38 -25.85 8.37
CA SER A 134 -2.55 -25.52 7.58
C SER A 134 -2.17 -25.02 6.18
N PRO A 135 -3.08 -25.06 5.19
CA PRO A 135 -2.86 -24.42 3.90
C PRO A 135 -2.52 -22.94 3.98
N GLY A 136 -3.06 -22.22 4.98
CA GLY A 136 -2.72 -20.83 5.27
C GLY A 136 -1.27 -20.67 5.76
N PHE A 137 -0.84 -21.55 6.67
CA PHE A 137 0.56 -21.58 7.14
C PHE A 137 1.52 -21.89 6.00
N ILE A 138 1.24 -22.88 5.16
CA ILE A 138 2.05 -23.23 3.98
C ILE A 138 2.18 -22.03 3.03
N LYS A 139 1.09 -21.32 2.78
CA LYS A 139 1.10 -20.12 1.92
C LYS A 139 1.90 -18.96 2.52
N SER A 140 2.07 -18.91 3.84
CA SER A 140 2.88 -17.88 4.50
C SER A 140 4.39 -18.12 4.42
N ILE A 141 4.80 -19.33 4.02
CA ILE A 141 6.20 -19.71 3.90
C ILE A 141 6.78 -19.22 2.57
N ASP A 142 7.92 -18.57 2.67
CA ASP A 142 8.75 -18.23 1.52
C ASP A 142 9.68 -19.41 1.19
N PHE A 143 9.30 -20.24 0.25
CA PHE A 143 10.10 -21.40 -0.16
C PHE A 143 11.35 -21.05 -0.99
N GLU A 144 11.62 -19.79 -1.27
CA GLU A 144 12.93 -19.35 -1.79
C GLU A 144 14.00 -19.39 -0.69
N LYS A 145 13.59 -19.31 0.59
CA LYS A 145 14.47 -19.44 1.76
C LYS A 145 14.56 -20.87 2.25
N ASN A 146 15.62 -21.15 3.01
CA ASN A 146 15.82 -22.47 3.61
C ASN A 146 15.20 -22.59 5.03
N SER A 147 14.74 -21.48 5.60
CA SER A 147 14.21 -21.45 6.97
C SER A 147 13.05 -20.46 7.08
N THR A 148 12.20 -20.65 8.09
CA THR A 148 11.14 -19.72 8.45
C THR A 148 11.04 -19.57 9.96
N THR A 149 10.57 -18.42 10.45
CA THR A 149 10.32 -18.21 11.88
C THR A 149 8.88 -18.52 12.20
N ILE A 150 8.66 -19.39 13.18
CA ILE A 150 7.35 -19.78 13.69
C ILE A 150 7.13 -19.06 15.01
N LYS A 151 5.97 -18.40 15.13
CA LYS A 151 5.51 -17.79 16.37
C LYS A 151 4.50 -18.72 17.04
N LEU A 152 4.71 -19.01 18.32
CA LEU A 152 3.88 -19.88 19.15
C LEU A 152 3.37 -19.07 20.33
N ASN A 153 2.09 -19.16 20.60
CA ASN A 153 1.46 -18.45 21.70
C ASN A 153 1.23 -19.41 22.88
N ALA A 154 0.90 -18.88 24.05
CA ALA A 154 0.59 -19.69 25.24
C ALA A 154 -0.53 -20.72 24.99
N GLU A 155 -1.42 -20.49 24.03
CA GLU A 155 -2.50 -21.41 23.67
C GLU A 155 -2.07 -22.56 22.75
N ASP A 156 -0.91 -22.43 22.14
CA ASP A 156 -0.27 -23.49 21.37
C ASP A 156 0.52 -24.42 22.31
N GLU A 157 0.54 -24.17 23.65
CA GLU A 157 1.23 -24.98 24.65
C GLU A 157 0.36 -26.14 25.13
N ILE A 158 0.94 -27.33 25.14
CA ILE A 158 0.37 -28.51 25.79
C ILE A 158 1.11 -28.68 27.12
N LYS A 159 0.38 -28.54 28.21
CA LYS A 159 0.91 -28.81 29.54
C LYS A 159 0.68 -30.28 29.93
N ASP A 160 1.50 -30.80 30.82
CA ASP A 160 1.38 -32.15 31.35
C ASP A 160 0.21 -32.23 32.35
N THR A 161 -1.01 -31.99 31.84
CA THR A 161 -2.27 -32.06 32.58
C THR A 161 -3.39 -32.56 31.68
N ASP A 162 -4.28 -33.40 32.20
CA ASP A 162 -5.41 -33.92 31.44
C ASP A 162 -6.30 -32.83 30.83
N GLU A 163 -6.48 -31.71 31.52
CA GLU A 163 -7.24 -30.56 31.03
C GLU A 163 -6.60 -29.98 29.77
N SER A 164 -5.27 -29.81 29.79
CA SER A 164 -4.54 -29.23 28.62
C SER A 164 -4.58 -30.18 27.42
N VAL A 165 -4.44 -31.49 27.67
CA VAL A 165 -4.54 -32.50 26.60
C VAL A 165 -5.97 -32.57 26.05
N ASN A 166 -7.00 -32.42 26.89
CA ASN A 166 -8.38 -32.34 26.41
C ASN A 166 -8.67 -31.11 25.59
N ILE A 167 -8.09 -29.95 25.91
CA ILE A 167 -8.15 -28.74 25.09
C ILE A 167 -7.50 -29.02 23.74
N PHE A 168 -6.34 -29.65 23.72
CA PHE A 168 -5.66 -30.04 22.48
C PHE A 168 -6.53 -31.00 21.64
N CYS A 169 -7.11 -32.03 22.24
CA CYS A 169 -8.01 -32.99 21.59
C CYS A 169 -9.23 -32.28 20.95
N ASN A 170 -9.81 -31.29 21.62
CA ASN A 170 -10.91 -30.50 21.06
C ASN A 170 -10.46 -29.67 19.85
N LYS A 171 -9.22 -29.17 19.87
CA LYS A 171 -8.65 -28.47 18.70
C LYS A 171 -8.37 -29.46 17.56
N LEU A 172 -7.94 -30.70 17.83
CA LEU A 172 -7.80 -31.74 16.81
C LEU A 172 -9.11 -32.08 16.12
N LYS A 173 -10.23 -32.17 16.86
CA LYS A 173 -11.58 -32.36 16.25
C LYS A 173 -11.90 -31.27 15.24
N ARG A 174 -11.65 -30.02 15.58
CA ARG A 174 -11.85 -28.87 14.69
C ARG A 174 -10.95 -28.94 13.44
N ILE A 175 -9.71 -29.42 13.59
CA ILE A 175 -8.79 -29.62 12.47
C ILE A 175 -9.33 -30.75 11.56
N ILE A 176 -9.87 -31.84 12.11
CA ILE A 176 -10.46 -32.93 11.35
C ILE A 176 -11.67 -32.41 10.54
N ASP A 177 -12.58 -31.70 11.17
CA ASP A 177 -13.75 -31.11 10.49
C ASP A 177 -13.31 -30.18 9.37
N PHE A 178 -12.29 -29.38 9.60
CA PHE A 178 -11.73 -28.47 8.60
C PHE A 178 -11.02 -29.22 7.46
N HIS A 179 -10.27 -30.27 7.78
CA HIS A 179 -9.57 -31.08 6.77
C HIS A 179 -10.54 -31.87 5.88
N LEU A 180 -11.54 -32.48 6.50
CA LEU A 180 -12.65 -33.15 5.77
C LEU A 180 -13.40 -32.15 4.88
N PHE A 181 -13.58 -30.92 5.36
CA PHE A 181 -14.16 -29.83 4.61
C PHE A 181 -13.29 -29.43 3.40
N LEU A 182 -11.98 -29.25 3.59
CA LEU A 182 -11.05 -28.94 2.47
C LEU A 182 -11.03 -30.07 1.42
N ASN A 183 -11.12 -31.31 1.85
CA ASN A 183 -11.21 -32.46 0.97
C ASN A 183 -12.54 -32.51 0.20
N LYS A 184 -13.64 -32.09 0.83
CA LYS A 184 -14.94 -31.90 0.16
C LYS A 184 -14.93 -30.73 -0.83
N LEU A 185 -14.28 -29.61 -0.46
CA LEU A 185 -14.07 -28.46 -1.35
C LEU A 185 -13.29 -28.84 -2.62
N ASN A 186 -12.23 -29.61 -2.47
CA ASN A 186 -11.45 -30.11 -3.59
C ASN A 186 -12.21 -31.11 -4.47
N LYS A 187 -13.27 -31.76 -3.95
CA LYS A 187 -14.13 -32.70 -4.67
C LYS A 187 -15.41 -32.11 -5.29
N ASN A 188 -15.55 -30.78 -5.25
CA ASN A 188 -16.60 -30.00 -5.94
C ASN A 188 -18.08 -30.31 -5.59
N ASN A 189 -18.40 -30.91 -4.42
CA ASN A 189 -19.77 -31.33 -4.11
C ASN A 189 -20.15 -31.00 -2.66
N LEU A 190 -20.22 -29.70 -2.30
CA LEU A 190 -20.80 -29.29 -1.02
C LEU A 190 -22.32 -29.35 -1.09
N LYS A 191 -22.94 -30.11 -0.18
CA LYS A 191 -24.39 -30.12 0.01
C LYS A 191 -24.83 -28.93 0.86
N LYS A 192 -26.15 -28.64 0.85
CA LYS A 192 -26.73 -27.52 1.62
C LYS A 192 -26.44 -27.64 3.13
N GLU A 193 -26.57 -28.84 3.66
CA GLU A 193 -26.32 -29.15 5.08
C GLU A 193 -24.86 -28.92 5.48
N ASP A 194 -23.91 -29.27 4.60
CA ASP A 194 -22.48 -29.03 4.81
C ASP A 194 -22.18 -27.54 4.85
N ALA A 195 -22.75 -26.75 3.94
CA ALA A 195 -22.57 -25.30 3.92
C ALA A 195 -23.13 -24.62 5.18
N ILE A 196 -24.32 -25.04 5.65
CA ILE A 196 -24.94 -24.54 6.88
C ILE A 196 -24.05 -24.88 8.09
N LYS A 197 -23.60 -26.13 8.20
CA LYS A 197 -22.75 -26.56 9.31
C LYS A 197 -21.45 -25.75 9.39
N ILE A 198 -20.85 -25.42 8.25
CA ILE A 198 -19.65 -24.58 8.18
C ILE A 198 -19.96 -23.17 8.68
N ILE A 199 -21.07 -22.59 8.21
CA ILE A 199 -21.51 -21.26 8.61
C ILE A 199 -21.69 -21.21 10.13
N GLU A 200 -22.42 -22.17 10.70
CA GLU A 200 -22.66 -22.25 12.15
C GLU A 200 -21.36 -22.39 12.92
N THR A 201 -20.51 -23.35 12.57
CA THR A 201 -19.22 -23.58 13.27
C THR A 201 -18.32 -22.35 13.22
N ARG A 202 -18.22 -21.70 12.04
CA ARG A 202 -17.36 -20.50 11.94
C ARG A 202 -17.92 -19.28 12.64
N CYS A 203 -19.24 -19.13 12.64
CA CYS A 203 -19.89 -18.07 13.42
C CYS A 203 -19.73 -18.29 14.94
N GLU A 204 -19.81 -19.54 15.41
CA GLU A 204 -19.51 -19.87 16.82
C GLU A 204 -18.05 -19.56 17.18
N ASP A 205 -17.10 -19.97 16.35
CA ASP A 205 -15.68 -19.67 16.55
C ASP A 205 -15.43 -18.16 16.65
N ILE A 206 -16.03 -17.36 15.75
CA ILE A 206 -15.90 -15.90 15.75
C ILE A 206 -16.58 -15.28 16.97
N SER A 207 -17.77 -15.76 17.35
CA SER A 207 -18.49 -15.29 18.54
C SER A 207 -17.68 -15.55 19.82
N LEU A 208 -17.09 -16.74 19.95
CA LEU A 208 -16.23 -17.07 21.08
C LEU A 208 -14.98 -16.16 21.17
N GLU A 209 -14.39 -15.82 20.03
CA GLU A 209 -13.26 -14.88 20.02
C GLU A 209 -13.67 -13.45 20.40
N ILE A 210 -14.85 -12.98 19.98
CA ILE A 210 -15.41 -11.69 20.40
C ILE A 210 -15.61 -11.67 21.94
N ASP A 211 -16.25 -12.69 22.48
CA ASP A 211 -16.50 -12.79 23.94
C ASP A 211 -15.21 -12.88 24.74
N ARG A 212 -14.24 -13.63 24.24
CA ARG A 212 -12.95 -13.79 24.89
C ARG A 212 -12.18 -12.47 24.99
N ILE A 213 -12.18 -11.67 23.93
CA ILE A 213 -11.48 -10.39 23.93
C ILE A 213 -12.11 -9.43 24.94
N ASN A 214 -13.43 -9.39 25.00
CA ASN A 214 -14.17 -8.53 25.91
C ASN A 214 -14.00 -8.93 27.38
N ASN A 215 -13.89 -10.25 27.67
CA ASN A 215 -13.82 -10.76 29.05
C ASN A 215 -12.40 -10.76 29.62
N GLU A 216 -11.37 -10.96 28.79
CA GLU A 216 -9.99 -11.14 29.22
C GLU A 216 -9.15 -9.87 29.18
N ASN A 217 -9.70 -8.74 28.72
CA ASN A 217 -9.00 -7.46 28.52
C ASN A 217 -7.66 -7.63 27.78
N LYS A 218 -7.60 -8.60 26.86
CA LYS A 218 -6.39 -8.96 26.12
C LYS A 218 -6.20 -8.09 24.91
N SER A 219 -4.93 -7.85 24.60
CA SER A 219 -4.47 -7.16 23.40
C SER A 219 -5.19 -7.65 22.14
N ARG A 220 -5.64 -6.72 21.32
CA ARG A 220 -6.28 -6.97 20.00
C ARG A 220 -5.35 -7.59 18.96
N ASP A 221 -4.08 -7.76 19.28
CA ASP A 221 -3.01 -8.18 18.36
C ASP A 221 -3.29 -9.48 17.61
N ASN A 222 -4.11 -10.35 18.20
CA ASN A 222 -4.39 -11.66 17.63
C ASN A 222 -5.76 -11.77 16.95
N ILE A 223 -6.62 -10.74 17.05
CA ILE A 223 -7.98 -10.80 16.48
C ILE A 223 -7.96 -11.06 15.00
N SER A 224 -7.21 -10.27 14.24
CA SER A 224 -7.20 -10.39 12.79
C SER A 224 -6.67 -11.74 12.32
N ARG A 225 -5.70 -12.33 13.05
CA ARG A 225 -5.17 -13.66 12.71
C ARG A 225 -6.19 -14.76 12.92
N ARG A 226 -6.99 -14.67 13.98
CA ARG A 226 -7.98 -15.69 14.35
C ARG A 226 -9.25 -15.55 13.53
N ILE A 227 -9.73 -14.32 13.35
CA ILE A 227 -10.94 -14.05 12.59
C ILE A 227 -10.73 -14.28 11.09
N VAL A 228 -9.60 -13.90 10.50
CA VAL A 228 -9.34 -13.99 9.05
C VAL A 228 -9.52 -15.40 8.51
N ASN A 229 -9.03 -16.43 9.23
CA ASN A 229 -9.18 -17.81 8.79
C ASN A 229 -10.65 -18.25 8.78
N GLY A 230 -11.43 -17.88 9.79
CA GLY A 230 -12.86 -18.16 9.87
C GLY A 230 -13.67 -17.37 8.83
N LEU A 231 -13.29 -16.12 8.56
CA LEU A 231 -13.97 -15.26 7.59
C LEU A 231 -13.93 -15.78 6.15
N TYR A 232 -12.82 -16.37 5.73
CA TYR A 232 -12.73 -16.96 4.39
C TYR A 232 -13.76 -18.07 4.21
N ASP A 233 -13.77 -19.03 5.13
CA ASP A 233 -14.66 -20.19 5.07
C ASP A 233 -16.12 -19.77 5.18
N LEU A 234 -16.43 -18.85 6.11
CA LEU A 234 -17.76 -18.30 6.32
C LEU A 234 -18.29 -17.60 5.07
N CYS A 235 -17.49 -16.73 4.48
CA CYS A 235 -17.85 -15.99 3.28
C CYS A 235 -18.05 -16.95 2.08
N TYR A 236 -17.18 -17.93 1.94
CA TYR A 236 -17.25 -18.94 0.89
C TYR A 236 -18.50 -19.80 1.04
N ALA A 237 -18.75 -20.37 2.23
CA ALA A 237 -19.93 -21.19 2.50
C ALA A 237 -21.24 -20.41 2.28
N THR A 238 -21.26 -19.12 2.62
CA THR A 238 -22.41 -18.24 2.37
C THR A 238 -22.70 -18.09 0.87
N LEU A 239 -21.65 -17.93 0.05
CA LEU A 239 -21.81 -17.83 -1.41
C LEU A 239 -22.22 -19.18 -2.05
N ILE A 240 -21.70 -20.30 -1.53
CA ILE A 240 -22.13 -21.65 -1.94
C ILE A 240 -23.60 -21.87 -1.59
N LEU A 241 -24.01 -21.54 -0.38
CA LEU A 241 -25.41 -21.67 0.07
C LEU A 241 -26.35 -20.84 -0.83
N ASN A 242 -25.94 -19.62 -1.20
CA ASN A 242 -26.67 -18.80 -2.15
C ASN A 242 -26.82 -19.48 -3.52
N ALA A 243 -25.74 -20.08 -4.04
CA ALA A 243 -25.77 -20.77 -5.34
C ALA A 243 -26.68 -22.02 -5.31
N ILE A 244 -26.66 -22.77 -4.23
CA ILE A 244 -27.54 -23.94 -4.02
C ILE A 244 -29.01 -23.47 -3.96
N ASN A 245 -29.29 -22.39 -3.26
CA ASN A 245 -30.64 -21.82 -3.19
C ASN A 245 -31.16 -21.33 -4.54
N LEU A 246 -30.27 -20.93 -5.43
CA LEU A 246 -30.60 -20.60 -6.83
C LEU A 246 -30.83 -21.83 -7.72
N GLY A 247 -30.80 -23.05 -7.16
CA GLY A 247 -31.12 -24.32 -7.84
C GLY A 247 -29.92 -25.04 -8.47
N TYR A 248 -28.68 -24.66 -8.13
CA TYR A 248 -27.47 -25.31 -8.61
C TYR A 248 -27.01 -26.43 -7.68
N THR A 249 -26.72 -27.61 -8.21
CA THR A 249 -26.36 -28.82 -7.43
C THR A 249 -24.86 -29.03 -7.31
N ASP A 250 -24.09 -28.70 -8.35
CA ASP A 250 -22.62 -28.88 -8.41
C ASP A 250 -21.93 -27.54 -8.34
N VAL A 251 -21.88 -26.97 -7.12
CA VAL A 251 -21.36 -25.62 -6.91
C VAL A 251 -19.88 -25.66 -6.56
N ASN A 252 -19.06 -25.09 -7.44
CA ASN A 252 -17.65 -24.80 -7.17
C ASN A 252 -17.40 -23.31 -6.94
N GLU A 253 -16.19 -22.94 -6.50
CA GLU A 253 -15.80 -21.55 -6.21
C GLU A 253 -16.06 -20.62 -7.41
N ARG A 254 -15.77 -21.08 -8.62
CA ARG A 254 -15.98 -20.28 -9.84
C ARG A 254 -17.45 -20.02 -10.10
N LEU A 255 -18.28 -21.05 -9.98
CA LEU A 255 -19.73 -20.91 -10.15
C LEU A 255 -20.35 -20.00 -9.09
N ALA A 256 -19.96 -20.16 -7.82
CA ALA A 256 -20.40 -19.29 -6.72
C ALA A 256 -20.00 -17.84 -6.97
N TRP A 257 -18.77 -17.61 -7.43
CA TRP A 257 -18.30 -16.29 -7.82
C TRP A 257 -19.12 -15.71 -8.98
N GLU A 258 -19.35 -16.46 -10.04
CA GLU A 258 -20.11 -15.98 -11.20
C GLU A 258 -21.55 -15.60 -10.83
N LEU A 259 -22.21 -16.43 -10.02
CA LEU A 259 -23.57 -16.16 -9.56
C LEU A 259 -23.64 -14.92 -8.65
N SER A 260 -22.63 -14.71 -7.86
CA SER A 260 -22.56 -13.54 -6.98
C SER A 260 -22.43 -12.20 -7.72
N GLN A 261 -22.04 -12.21 -9.02
CA GLN A 261 -21.81 -10.97 -9.78
C GLN A 261 -23.10 -10.23 -10.17
N PHE A 262 -24.25 -10.86 -10.06
CA PHE A 262 -25.53 -10.28 -10.51
C PHE A 262 -26.34 -9.62 -9.40
N ASN A 263 -25.84 -9.60 -8.18
CA ASN A 263 -26.47 -8.95 -7.04
C ASN A 263 -25.41 -8.18 -6.23
N ILE A 264 -25.67 -6.93 -5.86
CA ILE A 264 -24.73 -6.04 -5.16
C ILE A 264 -24.30 -6.62 -3.81
N GLU A 265 -25.21 -7.23 -3.04
CA GLU A 265 -24.89 -7.81 -1.71
C GLU A 265 -23.94 -9.00 -1.85
N THR A 266 -24.28 -9.97 -2.71
CA THR A 266 -23.43 -11.15 -2.94
C THR A 266 -22.12 -10.79 -3.65
N GLN A 267 -22.14 -9.79 -4.53
CA GLN A 267 -20.92 -9.26 -5.16
C GLN A 267 -20.00 -8.62 -4.14
N TYR A 268 -20.56 -7.91 -3.16
CA TYR A 268 -19.77 -7.33 -2.07
C TYR A 268 -19.02 -8.42 -1.28
N LEU A 269 -19.73 -9.51 -0.91
CA LEU A 269 -19.13 -10.68 -0.28
C LEU A 269 -18.09 -11.38 -1.15
N SER A 270 -18.36 -11.51 -2.43
CA SER A 270 -17.44 -12.14 -3.39
C SER A 270 -16.15 -11.34 -3.59
N LYS A 271 -16.23 -9.99 -3.60
CA LYS A 271 -15.05 -9.11 -3.62
C LYS A 271 -14.22 -9.27 -2.35
N PHE A 272 -14.87 -9.45 -1.21
CA PHE A 272 -14.20 -9.71 0.06
C PHE A 272 -13.51 -11.07 0.07
N LEU A 273 -14.19 -12.13 -0.34
CA LEU A 273 -13.62 -13.47 -0.47
C LEU A 273 -12.34 -13.46 -1.32
N LYS A 274 -12.39 -12.76 -2.46
CA LYS A 274 -11.22 -12.59 -3.32
C LYS A 274 -10.07 -11.86 -2.60
N GLY A 275 -10.39 -10.86 -1.79
CA GLY A 275 -9.43 -10.18 -0.93
C GLY A 275 -8.82 -11.12 0.11
N LEU A 276 -9.66 -11.86 0.84
CA LEU A 276 -9.23 -12.82 1.86
C LEU A 276 -8.32 -13.93 1.30
N LYS A 277 -8.55 -14.37 0.08
CA LYS A 277 -7.70 -15.35 -0.60
C LYS A 277 -6.25 -14.86 -0.77
N TYR A 278 -6.05 -13.56 -0.97
CA TYR A 278 -4.72 -12.95 -1.01
C TYR A 278 -4.11 -12.76 0.38
N ILE A 279 -4.92 -12.47 1.40
CA ILE A 279 -4.46 -12.31 2.79
C ILE A 279 -4.07 -13.66 3.40
N GLY A 280 -4.80 -14.73 3.10
CA GLY A 280 -4.48 -16.08 3.60
C GLY A 280 -3.07 -16.54 3.24
N SER A 281 -2.37 -15.85 2.31
CA SER A 281 -0.96 -16.07 2.01
C SER A 281 -0.01 -15.18 2.81
N ARG A 282 -0.49 -14.14 3.51
CA ARG A 282 0.30 -13.19 4.30
C ARG A 282 -0.55 -12.67 5.44
N ILE A 283 -0.25 -13.13 6.64
CA ILE A 283 -0.85 -12.56 7.86
C ILE A 283 -0.30 -11.14 7.98
N PRO A 284 -1.16 -10.11 7.96
CA PRO A 284 -0.69 -8.75 8.17
C PRO A 284 -0.09 -8.65 9.57
N ASP A 285 1.12 -8.15 9.70
CA ASP A 285 1.65 -7.75 11.00
C ASP A 285 0.85 -6.56 11.59
N GLU A 286 -0.02 -5.96 10.79
CA GLU A 286 -0.81 -4.74 11.02
C GLU A 286 -2.27 -5.03 11.43
N GLY A 287 -2.55 -6.16 12.06
CA GLY A 287 -3.92 -6.62 12.30
C GLY A 287 -4.78 -5.83 13.29
N GLN A 288 -4.27 -4.73 13.84
CA GLN A 288 -4.93 -3.96 14.91
C GLN A 288 -5.60 -2.66 14.46
N SER A 289 -5.36 -2.19 13.24
CA SER A 289 -5.90 -0.89 12.85
C SER A 289 -7.43 -0.87 12.96
N GLU A 290 -7.99 0.18 13.56
CA GLU A 290 -9.43 0.40 13.67
C GLU A 290 -10.13 0.30 12.33
N ARG A 291 -9.48 0.74 11.28
CA ARG A 291 -9.98 0.66 9.92
C ARG A 291 -10.16 -0.79 9.44
N LEU A 292 -9.24 -1.68 9.82
CA LEU A 292 -9.33 -3.10 9.49
C LEU A 292 -10.41 -3.78 10.33
N MET A 293 -10.47 -3.46 11.62
CA MET A 293 -11.50 -3.94 12.54
C MET A 293 -12.91 -3.52 12.08
N LEU A 294 -13.10 -2.26 11.74
CA LEU A 294 -14.35 -1.77 11.18
C LEU A 294 -14.73 -2.50 9.87
N LYS A 295 -13.74 -2.87 9.07
CA LYS A 295 -13.96 -3.63 7.84
C LYS A 295 -14.43 -5.05 8.14
N TYR A 296 -13.80 -5.76 9.08
CA TYR A 296 -14.25 -7.09 9.50
C TYR A 296 -15.67 -7.04 10.05
N TYR A 297 -15.95 -6.08 10.92
CA TYR A 297 -17.29 -5.86 11.45
C TYR A 297 -18.31 -5.63 10.33
N SER A 298 -18.00 -4.79 9.37
CA SER A 298 -18.89 -4.49 8.24
C SER A 298 -19.21 -5.73 7.39
N TYR A 299 -18.25 -6.62 7.18
CA TYR A 299 -18.49 -7.86 6.43
C TYR A 299 -19.22 -8.91 7.27
N LEU A 300 -18.92 -9.07 8.54
CA LEU A 300 -19.67 -9.94 9.46
C LEU A 300 -21.13 -9.49 9.56
N TRP A 301 -21.36 -8.19 9.64
CA TRP A 301 -22.70 -7.61 9.64
C TRP A 301 -23.44 -7.92 8.33
N GLU A 302 -22.78 -7.80 7.18
CA GLU A 302 -23.38 -8.12 5.88
C GLU A 302 -23.74 -9.61 5.78
N ILE A 303 -22.83 -10.50 6.21
CA ILE A 303 -23.07 -11.95 6.22
C ILE A 303 -24.24 -12.27 7.12
N ARG A 304 -24.26 -11.76 8.37
CA ARG A 304 -25.36 -11.96 9.33
C ARG A 304 -26.70 -11.52 8.73
N LYS A 305 -26.74 -10.32 8.16
CA LYS A 305 -27.94 -9.78 7.51
C LYS A 305 -28.38 -10.62 6.32
N PHE A 306 -27.44 -11.00 5.47
CA PHE A 306 -27.72 -11.83 4.29
C PHE A 306 -28.28 -13.20 4.68
N LEU A 307 -27.69 -13.89 5.65
CA LEU A 307 -28.13 -15.17 6.14
C LEU A 307 -29.50 -15.11 6.81
N LYS A 308 -29.74 -14.09 7.63
CA LYS A 308 -31.05 -13.87 8.25
C LYS A 308 -32.14 -13.62 7.22
N ASN A 309 -31.92 -12.73 6.25
CA ASN A 309 -32.94 -12.32 5.30
C ASN A 309 -33.26 -13.38 4.24
N ASN A 310 -32.25 -14.13 3.79
CA ASN A 310 -32.44 -15.08 2.67
C ASN A 310 -32.62 -16.54 3.11
N PHE A 311 -32.15 -16.91 4.32
CA PHE A 311 -32.14 -18.28 4.79
C PHE A 311 -32.77 -18.49 6.19
N SER A 312 -33.15 -17.40 6.88
CA SER A 312 -33.66 -17.43 8.26
C SER A 312 -32.64 -18.06 9.25
N ILE A 313 -31.34 -17.97 8.95
CA ILE A 313 -30.25 -18.45 9.80
C ILE A 313 -29.82 -17.29 10.71
N LEU A 314 -29.94 -17.52 12.04
CA LEU A 314 -29.56 -16.55 13.08
C LEU A 314 -28.17 -16.94 13.61
N VAL A 315 -27.19 -16.09 13.40
CA VAL A 315 -25.77 -16.28 13.79
C VAL A 315 -25.15 -14.95 14.23
N LEU A 316 -24.01 -15.01 14.92
CA LEU A 316 -23.27 -13.84 15.39
C LEU A 316 -24.13 -12.90 16.26
N GLU A 317 -24.84 -13.45 17.26
CA GLU A 317 -25.75 -12.68 18.11
C GLU A 317 -25.02 -11.63 18.94
N ASN A 318 -23.75 -11.89 19.29
CA ASN A 318 -22.89 -10.97 20.05
C ASN A 318 -22.07 -10.00 19.15
N LEU A 319 -22.42 -9.86 17.88
CA LEU A 319 -21.66 -9.04 16.95
C LEU A 319 -21.58 -7.56 17.36
N GLU A 320 -22.58 -7.04 18.06
CA GLU A 320 -22.58 -5.68 18.59
C GLU A 320 -21.49 -5.43 19.63
N SER A 321 -21.01 -6.49 20.27
CA SER A 321 -19.89 -6.45 21.22
C SER A 321 -18.52 -6.60 20.53
N PHE A 322 -18.48 -6.54 19.19
CA PHE A 322 -17.22 -6.59 18.46
C PHE A 322 -16.32 -5.42 18.88
N PRO A 323 -15.04 -5.65 19.19
CA PRO A 323 -14.17 -4.64 19.83
C PRO A 323 -13.74 -3.54 18.84
N LEU A 324 -14.64 -2.62 18.56
CA LEU A 324 -14.36 -1.36 17.88
C LEU A 324 -14.10 -0.27 18.92
N HIS A 325 -13.07 0.53 18.73
CA HIS A 325 -12.92 1.80 19.42
C HIS A 325 -13.68 2.85 18.63
N THR A 326 -14.79 3.33 19.16
CA THR A 326 -15.51 4.48 18.64
C THR A 326 -15.30 5.63 19.61
N ASP A 327 -14.82 6.75 19.11
CA ASP A 327 -14.81 8.00 19.87
C ASP A 327 -16.26 8.38 20.20
N THR A 328 -16.52 8.87 21.39
CA THR A 328 -17.84 9.35 21.82
C THR A 328 -18.32 10.51 20.94
N LEU A 329 -17.42 11.39 20.52
CA LEU A 329 -17.73 12.52 19.62
C LEU A 329 -18.12 12.05 18.22
N ASP A 330 -17.44 11.01 17.69
CA ASP A 330 -17.80 10.39 16.42
C ASP A 330 -19.19 9.73 16.50
N THR A 331 -19.51 9.09 17.63
CA THR A 331 -20.81 8.46 17.84
C THR A 331 -21.94 9.49 17.82
N GLU A 332 -21.82 10.57 18.60
CA GLU A 332 -22.78 11.66 18.62
C GLU A 332 -22.97 12.30 17.24
N TYR A 333 -21.89 12.51 16.52
CA TYR A 333 -21.92 13.05 15.16
C TYR A 333 -22.71 12.15 14.21
N TYR A 334 -22.43 10.86 14.19
CA TYR A 334 -23.11 9.93 13.29
C TYR A 334 -24.57 9.68 13.70
N GLU A 335 -24.92 9.76 14.97
CA GLU A 335 -26.33 9.74 15.41
C GLU A 335 -27.10 10.94 14.87
N MET A 336 -26.53 12.15 14.91
CA MET A 336 -27.12 13.34 14.30
C MET A 336 -27.28 13.20 12.79
N VAL A 337 -26.27 12.65 12.09
CA VAL A 337 -26.33 12.37 10.65
C VAL A 337 -27.47 11.41 10.33
N VAL A 338 -27.61 10.30 11.08
CA VAL A 338 -28.68 9.31 10.87
C VAL A 338 -30.06 9.90 11.15
N SER A 339 -30.22 10.70 12.20
CA SER A 339 -31.48 11.41 12.50
C SER A 339 -31.87 12.33 11.35
N SER A 340 -30.90 13.02 10.75
CA SER A 340 -31.13 13.89 9.59
C SER A 340 -31.47 13.08 8.32
N ILE A 341 -30.83 11.91 8.12
CA ILE A 341 -31.18 10.99 7.01
C ILE A 341 -32.63 10.51 7.16
N ALA A 342 -33.09 10.19 8.37
CA ALA A 342 -34.44 9.73 8.63
C ALA A 342 -35.51 10.82 8.39
N ALA A 343 -35.14 12.09 8.52
CA ALA A 343 -36.03 13.23 8.30
C ALA A 343 -36.21 13.64 6.82
N ILE A 344 -35.37 13.10 5.91
CA ILE A 344 -35.40 13.46 4.48
C ILE A 344 -36.29 12.50 3.71
N ASP A 345 -37.05 13.06 2.73
CA ASP A 345 -37.71 12.27 1.70
C ASP A 345 -36.66 11.58 0.78
N LEU A 346 -36.47 10.28 0.97
CA LEU A 346 -35.57 9.45 0.19
C LEU A 346 -36.19 8.94 -1.12
N SER A 347 -37.35 9.47 -1.57
CA SER A 347 -37.91 9.12 -2.89
C SER A 347 -36.89 9.39 -3.99
N PRO A 348 -36.75 8.47 -4.98
CA PRO A 348 -35.72 8.59 -6.03
C PRO A 348 -35.93 9.87 -6.84
N LYS A 349 -35.00 10.79 -6.78
CA LYS A 349 -34.98 12.02 -7.58
C LYS A 349 -34.12 11.84 -8.83
N ASN A 350 -34.35 12.69 -9.83
CA ASN A 350 -33.49 12.69 -11.03
C ASN A 350 -32.03 13.00 -10.65
N VAL A 351 -31.11 12.16 -11.13
CA VAL A 351 -29.68 12.36 -10.87
C VAL A 351 -29.18 13.61 -11.59
N ARG A 352 -28.21 14.29 -10.96
CA ARG A 352 -27.56 15.47 -11.53
C ARG A 352 -26.67 15.08 -12.72
N THR A 353 -26.32 16.04 -13.55
CA THR A 353 -25.50 15.82 -14.76
C THR A 353 -24.03 15.57 -14.47
N SER A 354 -23.54 16.07 -13.33
CA SER A 354 -22.15 15.87 -12.90
C SER A 354 -21.85 14.40 -12.58
N ARG A 355 -20.67 13.94 -13.00
CA ARG A 355 -20.18 12.60 -12.71
C ARG A 355 -19.09 12.65 -11.65
N TYR A 356 -19.02 11.62 -10.81
CA TYR A 356 -18.11 11.53 -9.69
C TYR A 356 -17.48 10.13 -9.62
N TYR A 357 -16.22 10.05 -9.17
CA TYR A 357 -15.56 8.80 -8.75
C TYR A 357 -15.61 8.69 -7.23
N ILE A 358 -15.81 7.49 -6.71
CA ILE A 358 -15.72 7.20 -5.28
C ILE A 358 -14.24 7.21 -4.89
N GLN A 359 -13.85 8.16 -4.03
CA GLN A 359 -12.47 8.29 -3.51
C GLN A 359 -12.31 7.54 -2.19
N LYS A 360 -13.29 7.69 -1.30
CA LYS A 360 -13.31 7.05 0.01
C LYS A 360 -14.75 6.66 0.33
N LYS A 361 -14.92 5.52 0.95
CA LYS A 361 -16.20 5.06 1.49
C LYS A 361 -15.93 4.42 2.83
N THR A 362 -16.50 4.99 3.86
CA THR A 362 -16.35 4.54 5.24
C THR A 362 -17.72 4.06 5.73
N PRO A 363 -17.87 2.81 6.14
CA PRO A 363 -19.07 2.36 6.80
C PRO A 363 -19.08 2.90 8.24
N PHE A 364 -20.25 3.28 8.72
CA PHE A 364 -20.51 3.57 10.13
C PHE A 364 -21.82 2.93 10.57
N PHE A 365 -22.00 2.74 11.86
CA PHE A 365 -23.11 1.98 12.42
C PHE A 365 -23.78 2.78 13.50
N VAL A 366 -25.11 2.87 13.41
CA VAL A 366 -25.96 3.53 14.40
C VAL A 366 -27.18 2.64 14.65
N ASN A 367 -27.45 2.29 15.90
CA ASN A 367 -28.55 1.44 16.31
C ASN A 367 -28.60 0.08 15.54
N GLY A 368 -27.44 -0.53 15.32
CA GLY A 368 -27.31 -1.81 14.62
C GLY A 368 -27.52 -1.76 13.10
N GLU A 369 -27.76 -0.57 12.53
CA GLU A 369 -27.91 -0.35 11.10
C GLU A 369 -26.67 0.28 10.48
N ARG A 370 -26.32 -0.15 9.27
CA ARG A 370 -25.14 0.34 8.57
C ARG A 370 -25.48 1.48 7.62
N TYR A 371 -24.63 2.50 7.67
CA TYR A 371 -24.63 3.66 6.79
C TYR A 371 -23.24 3.84 6.18
N PHE A 372 -23.13 4.73 5.21
CA PHE A 372 -21.86 5.04 4.54
C PHE A 372 -21.65 6.54 4.44
N GLU A 373 -20.45 6.96 4.81
CA GLU A 373 -19.88 8.24 4.45
C GLU A 373 -19.02 8.05 3.18
N ILE A 374 -19.33 8.77 2.12
CA ILE A 374 -18.69 8.61 0.83
C ILE A 374 -18.11 9.95 0.36
N THR A 375 -16.81 10.00 0.20
CA THR A 375 -16.13 11.12 -0.45
C THR A 375 -16.09 10.88 -1.95
N LEU A 376 -16.68 11.80 -2.70
CA LEU A 376 -16.79 11.77 -4.15
C LEU A 376 -15.88 12.83 -4.77
N GLN A 377 -15.11 12.45 -5.78
CA GLN A 377 -14.29 13.32 -6.61
C GLN A 377 -15.01 13.57 -7.93
N LEU A 378 -15.12 14.83 -8.36
CA LEU A 378 -15.63 15.14 -9.70
C LEU A 378 -14.83 14.39 -10.76
N ALA A 379 -15.52 13.76 -11.71
CA ALA A 379 -14.88 13.05 -12.82
C ALA A 379 -14.52 14.04 -13.93
N GLY A 380 -13.29 13.99 -14.42
CA GLY A 380 -12.77 14.82 -15.49
C GLY A 380 -11.29 15.09 -15.36
N LEU A 381 -10.64 15.39 -16.49
CA LEU A 381 -9.19 15.60 -16.59
C LEU A 381 -8.64 16.72 -15.68
N TYR A 382 -9.45 17.74 -15.44
CA TYR A 382 -9.06 18.93 -14.68
C TYR A 382 -9.60 18.95 -13.24
N ALA A 383 -10.10 17.82 -12.77
CA ALA A 383 -10.65 17.74 -11.41
C ALA A 383 -9.54 17.85 -10.36
N THR A 384 -9.70 18.76 -9.42
CA THR A 384 -8.76 19.04 -8.33
C THR A 384 -9.26 18.48 -7.00
N LYS A 385 -8.42 18.50 -5.96
CA LYS A 385 -8.82 18.15 -4.59
C LYS A 385 -9.99 19.01 -4.06
N PHE A 386 -10.15 20.23 -4.56
CA PHE A 386 -11.23 21.14 -4.17
C PHE A 386 -12.59 20.75 -4.77
N ASN A 387 -12.62 19.87 -5.78
CA ASN A 387 -13.83 19.37 -6.40
C ASN A 387 -14.37 18.09 -5.71
N ARG A 388 -14.15 17.95 -4.41
CA ARG A 388 -14.65 16.84 -3.61
C ARG A 388 -15.90 17.24 -2.86
N ILE A 389 -16.82 16.28 -2.75
CA ILE A 389 -17.99 16.37 -1.90
C ILE A 389 -18.09 15.13 -1.02
N THR A 390 -18.53 15.32 0.21
CA THR A 390 -18.87 14.20 1.11
C THR A 390 -20.39 14.03 1.11
N VAL A 391 -20.84 12.80 0.98
CA VAL A 391 -22.24 12.43 0.98
C VAL A 391 -22.50 11.26 1.93
N TYR A 392 -23.72 11.17 2.45
CA TYR A 392 -24.15 10.13 3.38
C TYR A 392 -25.28 9.31 2.77
N THR A 393 -25.29 8.00 3.03
CA THR A 393 -26.30 7.10 2.47
C THR A 393 -26.42 5.82 3.26
N LYS A 394 -27.62 5.22 3.26
CA LYS A 394 -27.87 3.84 3.70
C LYS A 394 -27.58 2.82 2.59
N GLN A 395 -27.58 3.27 1.33
CA GLN A 395 -27.40 2.40 0.17
C GLN A 395 -25.91 1.99 0.01
N ASN A 396 -25.68 0.72 -0.29
CA ASN A 396 -24.34 0.22 -0.58
C ASN A 396 -23.92 0.57 -2.02
N ILE A 397 -23.49 1.81 -2.25
CA ILE A 397 -22.98 2.24 -3.55
C ILE A 397 -21.57 1.64 -3.74
N SER A 398 -21.44 0.64 -4.62
CA SER A 398 -20.18 -0.04 -4.88
C SER A 398 -19.95 -0.21 -6.38
N THR A 399 -19.12 0.66 -6.94
CA THR A 399 -18.67 0.59 -8.33
C THR A 399 -17.28 1.19 -8.49
N ASN A 400 -16.56 0.75 -9.50
CA ASN A 400 -15.26 1.33 -9.88
C ASN A 400 -15.43 2.51 -10.83
N TYR A 401 -16.61 2.65 -11.43
CA TYR A 401 -16.87 3.63 -12.48
C TYR A 401 -17.38 4.95 -11.92
N SER A 402 -17.43 5.95 -12.77
CA SER A 402 -18.08 7.20 -12.43
C SER A 402 -19.58 7.01 -12.24
N ILE A 403 -20.13 7.75 -11.28
CA ILE A 403 -21.54 7.74 -10.93
C ILE A 403 -22.13 9.12 -11.08
N GLN A 404 -23.42 9.19 -11.38
CA GLN A 404 -24.24 10.36 -11.18
C GLN A 404 -25.09 10.14 -9.93
N ILE A 405 -25.27 11.19 -9.14
CA ILE A 405 -26.06 11.15 -7.90
C ILE A 405 -27.12 12.23 -7.89
N ALA A 406 -28.21 11.94 -7.18
CA ALA A 406 -29.12 12.95 -6.64
C ALA A 406 -28.92 12.98 -5.12
N TYR A 407 -28.92 14.16 -4.56
CA TYR A 407 -28.84 14.33 -3.11
C TYR A 407 -29.74 15.47 -2.63
N ALA A 408 -30.17 15.38 -1.38
CA ALA A 408 -30.81 16.42 -0.64
C ALA A 408 -29.85 16.99 0.40
N ASP A 409 -29.93 18.28 0.65
CA ASP A 409 -29.18 18.92 1.74
C ASP A 409 -29.99 18.78 3.04
N ALA A 410 -29.34 18.39 4.13
CA ALA A 410 -29.88 18.35 5.48
C ALA A 410 -29.06 19.25 6.40
N GLU A 411 -29.71 19.84 7.39
CA GLU A 411 -29.03 20.63 8.41
C GLU A 411 -28.80 19.79 9.66
N ILE A 412 -27.58 19.82 10.17
CA ILE A 412 -27.21 19.23 11.46
C ILE A 412 -26.64 20.32 12.36
N ASN A 413 -26.97 20.27 13.65
CA ASN A 413 -26.43 21.18 14.63
C ASN A 413 -25.22 20.54 15.30
N LEU A 414 -24.04 21.03 14.97
CA LEU A 414 -22.77 20.58 15.57
C LEU A 414 -22.37 21.58 16.64
N TRP A 415 -22.57 21.22 17.92
CA TRP A 415 -22.14 22.04 19.07
C TRP A 415 -22.56 23.52 18.96
N GLY A 416 -23.78 23.77 18.52
CA GLY A 416 -24.32 25.14 18.37
C GLY A 416 -24.06 25.78 17.00
N ALA A 417 -23.31 25.15 16.09
CA ALA A 417 -23.13 25.60 14.72
C ALA A 417 -23.96 24.76 13.74
N ASN A 418 -24.77 25.41 12.91
CA ASN A 418 -25.52 24.73 11.86
C ASN A 418 -24.61 24.39 10.67
N SER A 419 -24.48 23.11 10.39
CA SER A 419 -23.74 22.57 9.25
C SER A 419 -24.67 21.86 8.28
N LYS A 420 -24.32 21.89 6.97
CA LYS A 420 -25.10 21.21 5.92
C LYS A 420 -24.41 19.94 5.48
N ILE A 421 -25.15 18.85 5.53
CA ILE A 421 -24.73 17.56 4.97
C ILE A 421 -25.52 17.23 3.71
N LYS A 422 -24.96 16.37 2.85
CA LYS A 422 -25.59 15.90 1.61
C LYS A 422 -25.99 14.44 1.76
N VAL A 423 -27.29 14.15 1.62
CA VAL A 423 -27.84 12.79 1.71
C VAL A 423 -28.23 12.30 0.32
N VAL A 424 -27.69 11.15 -0.09
CA VAL A 424 -27.98 10.57 -1.41
C VAL A 424 -29.40 10.03 -1.44
N THR A 425 -30.20 10.51 -2.41
CA THR A 425 -31.56 10.03 -2.67
C THR A 425 -31.62 9.06 -3.86
N ASN A 426 -30.72 9.21 -4.83
CA ASN A 426 -30.64 8.32 -5.98
C ASN A 426 -29.22 8.31 -6.57
N TRP A 427 -28.83 7.23 -7.23
CA TRP A 427 -27.57 7.13 -7.93
C TRP A 427 -27.64 6.20 -9.13
N LYS A 428 -26.75 6.39 -10.09
CA LYS A 428 -26.55 5.46 -11.20
C LYS A 428 -25.12 5.51 -11.71
N VAL A 429 -24.64 4.40 -12.26
CA VAL A 429 -23.40 4.36 -13.01
C VAL A 429 -23.52 5.24 -14.26
N SER A 430 -22.52 6.03 -14.56
CA SER A 430 -22.49 6.90 -15.72
C SER A 430 -21.07 7.04 -16.24
N ILE A 431 -20.64 6.11 -17.05
CA ILE A 431 -19.36 6.14 -17.73
C ILE A 431 -19.40 7.19 -18.85
N ASN A 432 -18.34 7.96 -19.05
CA ASN A 432 -18.30 8.89 -20.17
C ASN A 432 -18.37 8.12 -21.51
N PRO A 433 -19.33 8.41 -22.39
CA PRO A 433 -19.41 7.75 -23.70
C PRO A 433 -18.11 7.81 -24.51
N SER A 434 -17.33 8.90 -24.39
CA SER A 434 -16.01 9.01 -25.02
C SER A 434 -15.05 7.89 -24.57
N CYS A 435 -15.11 7.48 -23.29
CA CYS A 435 -14.30 6.38 -22.77
C CYS A 435 -14.67 5.04 -23.41
N LEU A 436 -15.96 4.78 -23.58
CA LEU A 436 -16.43 3.58 -24.28
C LEU A 436 -16.04 3.59 -25.76
N ASN A 437 -16.16 4.75 -26.42
CA ASN A 437 -15.73 4.91 -27.81
C ASN A 437 -14.22 4.73 -27.97
N LYS A 438 -13.39 5.24 -27.05
CA LYS A 438 -11.95 4.99 -27.03
C LYS A 438 -11.62 3.51 -26.81
N LEU A 439 -12.38 2.80 -25.98
CA LEU A 439 -12.25 1.36 -25.83
C LEU A 439 -12.50 0.63 -27.16
N GLY A 440 -13.52 1.05 -27.95
CA GLY A 440 -13.71 0.58 -29.31
C GLY A 440 -12.51 0.81 -30.22
N LYS A 441 -11.90 2.03 -30.16
CA LYS A 441 -10.70 2.35 -30.95
C LYS A 441 -9.52 1.43 -30.64
N ILE A 442 -9.28 1.08 -29.35
CA ILE A 442 -8.24 0.10 -28.94
C ILE A 442 -8.43 -1.24 -29.66
N LEU A 443 -9.67 -1.61 -29.93
CA LEU A 443 -10.01 -2.85 -30.61
C LEU A 443 -10.15 -2.72 -32.13
N HIS A 444 -9.86 -1.55 -32.68
CA HIS A 444 -10.08 -1.23 -34.12
C HIS A 444 -11.55 -1.41 -34.55
N ILE A 445 -12.49 -1.09 -33.64
CA ILE A 445 -13.93 -1.09 -33.91
C ILE A 445 -14.39 0.38 -33.83
N SER A 446 -15.04 0.85 -34.90
CA SER A 446 -15.62 2.19 -34.91
C SER A 446 -16.93 2.19 -34.14
N THR A 447 -16.97 2.89 -32.99
CA THR A 447 -18.16 3.09 -32.19
C THR A 447 -18.50 4.56 -32.06
N ASN A 448 -19.77 4.89 -31.99
CA ASN A 448 -20.26 6.25 -31.80
C ASN A 448 -21.37 6.31 -30.75
N LEU A 449 -21.06 5.78 -29.55
CA LEU A 449 -22.00 5.82 -28.44
C LEU A 449 -22.17 7.25 -27.92
N ASN A 450 -23.38 7.61 -27.60
CA ASN A 450 -23.70 8.82 -26.86
C ASN A 450 -24.80 8.56 -25.80
N LYS A 451 -25.04 9.52 -24.90
CA LYS A 451 -25.97 9.37 -23.78
C LYS A 451 -27.42 9.11 -24.19
N ASN A 452 -27.80 9.43 -25.41
CA ASN A 452 -29.16 9.32 -25.91
C ASN A 452 -29.44 7.96 -26.58
N TYR A 453 -28.41 7.13 -26.76
CA TYR A 453 -28.59 5.79 -27.31
C TYR A 453 -29.09 4.80 -26.28
N GLY A 454 -30.13 4.02 -26.64
CA GLY A 454 -30.69 2.97 -25.78
C GLY A 454 -29.64 1.96 -25.33
N GLU A 455 -28.71 1.61 -26.21
CA GLU A 455 -27.57 0.73 -25.93
C GLU A 455 -26.71 1.23 -24.74
N TYR A 456 -26.39 2.53 -24.71
CA TYR A 456 -25.66 3.13 -23.58
C TYR A 456 -26.48 3.08 -22.28
N THR A 457 -27.76 3.46 -22.37
CA THR A 457 -28.64 3.51 -21.18
C THR A 457 -28.81 2.13 -20.58
N SER A 458 -29.08 1.12 -21.41
CA SER A 458 -29.23 -0.27 -20.96
C SER A 458 -27.95 -0.81 -20.28
N LEU A 459 -26.77 -0.49 -20.82
CA LEU A 459 -25.50 -0.85 -20.20
C LEU A 459 -25.33 -0.18 -18.83
N MET A 460 -25.59 1.14 -18.72
CA MET A 460 -25.46 1.85 -17.43
C MET A 460 -26.46 1.33 -16.40
N ASP A 461 -27.68 1.04 -16.78
CA ASP A 461 -28.72 0.46 -15.90
C ASP A 461 -28.31 -0.94 -15.43
N PHE A 462 -27.76 -1.77 -16.31
CA PHE A 462 -27.26 -3.10 -15.95
C PHE A 462 -26.12 -3.01 -14.95
N LEU A 463 -25.11 -2.16 -15.20
CA LEU A 463 -23.98 -1.93 -14.30
C LEU A 463 -24.43 -1.36 -12.94
N THR A 464 -25.45 -0.52 -12.91
CA THR A 464 -26.02 0.04 -11.68
C THR A 464 -26.72 -1.03 -10.84
N LYS A 465 -27.54 -1.87 -11.47
CA LYS A 465 -28.32 -2.93 -10.80
C LYS A 465 -27.44 -4.05 -10.27
N THR A 466 -26.45 -4.45 -11.05
CA THR A 466 -25.61 -5.60 -10.69
C THR A 466 -24.34 -5.23 -9.93
N GLY A 467 -23.82 -4.00 -10.12
CA GLY A 467 -22.53 -3.57 -9.61
C GLY A 467 -21.31 -4.27 -10.27
N ILE A 468 -21.53 -5.13 -11.28
CA ILE A 468 -20.46 -5.83 -12.00
C ILE A 468 -19.59 -4.83 -12.74
N ASN A 469 -18.30 -5.08 -12.81
CA ASN A 469 -17.41 -4.33 -13.69
C ASN A 469 -17.20 -5.06 -15.03
N LEU A 470 -16.77 -4.34 -16.06
CA LEU A 470 -16.60 -4.89 -17.41
C LEU A 470 -15.55 -6.00 -17.47
N LEU A 471 -14.53 -5.96 -16.61
CA LEU A 471 -13.53 -7.01 -16.53
C LEU A 471 -14.14 -8.32 -16.01
N ASP A 472 -14.93 -8.26 -14.95
CA ASP A 472 -15.60 -9.43 -14.40
C ASP A 472 -16.67 -9.95 -15.40
N LEU A 473 -17.36 -9.03 -16.10
CA LEU A 473 -18.33 -9.39 -17.14
C LEU A 473 -17.72 -10.26 -18.26
N ILE A 474 -16.59 -9.86 -18.83
CA ILE A 474 -15.93 -10.64 -19.90
C ILE A 474 -15.33 -11.97 -19.40
N ASN A 475 -15.08 -12.11 -18.10
CA ASN A 475 -14.55 -13.34 -17.49
C ASN A 475 -15.63 -14.36 -17.08
N LEU A 476 -16.92 -14.06 -17.22
CA LEU A 476 -18.00 -15.01 -16.95
C LEU A 476 -17.92 -16.23 -17.87
N HIS A 477 -18.46 -17.38 -17.42
CA HIS A 477 -18.65 -18.54 -18.29
C HIS A 477 -19.59 -18.21 -19.48
N GLU A 478 -19.42 -18.86 -20.61
CA GLU A 478 -20.12 -18.54 -21.87
C GLU A 478 -21.61 -18.31 -21.69
N ASN A 479 -22.33 -19.25 -21.10
CA ASN A 479 -23.79 -19.16 -20.94
C ASN A 479 -24.23 -17.94 -20.12
N ARG A 480 -23.46 -17.58 -19.08
CA ARG A 480 -23.77 -16.42 -18.23
C ARG A 480 -23.41 -15.11 -18.90
N TYR A 481 -22.31 -15.13 -19.64
CA TYR A 481 -21.91 -13.98 -20.44
C TYR A 481 -22.97 -13.67 -21.50
N GLN A 482 -23.46 -14.67 -22.23
CA GLN A 482 -24.53 -14.51 -23.21
C GLN A 482 -25.83 -14.02 -22.56
N ASN A 483 -26.21 -14.58 -21.40
CA ASN A 483 -27.38 -14.13 -20.65
C ASN A 483 -27.21 -12.64 -20.20
N ALA A 484 -26.02 -12.24 -19.78
CA ALA A 484 -25.76 -10.85 -19.42
C ALA A 484 -25.88 -9.91 -20.62
N LEU A 485 -25.30 -10.29 -21.78
CA LEU A 485 -25.44 -9.53 -23.02
C LEU A 485 -26.91 -9.43 -23.48
N HIS A 486 -27.67 -10.53 -23.34
CA HIS A 486 -29.10 -10.50 -23.64
C HIS A 486 -29.88 -9.55 -22.70
N GLN A 487 -29.54 -9.52 -21.42
CA GLN A 487 -30.14 -8.54 -20.48
C GLN A 487 -29.78 -7.10 -20.84
N ILE A 488 -28.57 -6.84 -21.34
CA ILE A 488 -28.14 -5.50 -21.75
C ILE A 488 -28.78 -5.11 -23.10
N TYR A 489 -28.78 -6.00 -24.09
CA TYR A 489 -29.07 -5.67 -25.49
C TYR A 489 -30.29 -6.34 -26.10
N GLY A 490 -30.93 -7.27 -25.44
CA GLY A 490 -31.99 -8.15 -25.99
C GLY A 490 -33.23 -7.46 -26.58
N GLY A 491 -33.32 -6.14 -26.50
CA GLY A 491 -34.42 -5.33 -27.07
C GLY A 491 -33.99 -4.33 -28.15
N THR A 492 -32.70 -4.23 -28.51
CA THR A 492 -32.18 -3.20 -29.41
C THR A 492 -31.78 -3.81 -30.78
N LYS A 493 -32.17 -3.15 -31.88
CA LYS A 493 -31.96 -3.67 -33.26
C LYS A 493 -30.54 -3.40 -33.83
N THR A 494 -29.69 -2.62 -33.16
CA THR A 494 -28.33 -2.23 -33.63
C THR A 494 -27.38 -2.19 -32.45
N ASN A 495 -26.56 -3.23 -32.33
CA ASN A 495 -25.66 -3.43 -31.18
C ASN A 495 -24.19 -3.30 -31.61
N THR A 496 -23.72 -2.08 -31.88
CA THR A 496 -22.32 -1.84 -32.25
C THR A 496 -21.36 -2.14 -31.11
N PHE A 497 -21.77 -1.94 -29.86
CA PHE A 497 -20.93 -2.17 -28.68
C PHE A 497 -20.91 -3.64 -28.23
N GLU A 498 -21.85 -4.44 -28.65
CA GLU A 498 -21.85 -5.89 -28.46
C GLU A 498 -20.62 -6.54 -29.13
N GLU A 499 -20.27 -6.10 -30.35
CA GLU A 499 -19.06 -6.54 -31.04
C GLU A 499 -17.79 -6.23 -30.25
N VAL A 500 -17.75 -5.06 -29.58
CA VAL A 500 -16.64 -4.68 -28.69
C VAL A 500 -16.50 -5.69 -27.56
N PHE A 501 -17.59 -6.09 -26.92
CA PHE A 501 -17.57 -7.10 -25.86
C PHE A 501 -17.12 -8.47 -26.34
N PHE A 502 -17.57 -8.93 -27.51
CA PHE A 502 -17.11 -10.18 -28.07
C PHE A 502 -15.60 -10.21 -28.33
N LYS A 503 -15.07 -9.12 -28.89
CA LYS A 503 -13.64 -8.99 -29.17
C LYS A 503 -12.82 -8.87 -27.88
N LEU A 504 -13.29 -8.10 -26.90
CA LEU A 504 -12.68 -8.01 -25.58
C LEU A 504 -12.59 -9.39 -24.91
N ARG A 505 -13.68 -10.16 -24.95
CA ARG A 505 -13.69 -11.50 -24.36
C ARG A 505 -12.71 -12.44 -25.06
N ARG A 506 -12.78 -12.51 -26.40
CA ARG A 506 -11.90 -13.36 -27.19
C ARG A 506 -10.43 -13.05 -26.96
N ASP A 507 -10.06 -11.77 -27.04
CA ASP A 507 -8.66 -11.34 -27.08
C ASP A 507 -8.08 -11.19 -25.67
N TYR A 508 -8.86 -10.81 -24.66
CA TYR A 508 -8.33 -10.41 -23.34
C TYR A 508 -8.83 -11.26 -22.15
N ALA A 509 -9.89 -12.05 -22.32
CA ALA A 509 -10.33 -13.00 -21.31
C ALA A 509 -9.90 -14.43 -21.65
N LEU A 510 -10.17 -14.89 -22.88
CA LEU A 510 -9.95 -16.28 -23.28
C LEU A 510 -8.53 -16.54 -23.83
N SER A 511 -7.90 -15.58 -24.49
CA SER A 511 -6.54 -15.71 -24.98
C SER A 511 -5.51 -15.66 -23.84
N SER A 512 -4.54 -16.58 -23.84
CA SER A 512 -3.46 -16.60 -22.83
C SER A 512 -2.33 -15.60 -23.15
N ASN A 513 -2.07 -15.34 -24.44
CA ASN A 513 -0.85 -14.67 -24.88
C ASN A 513 -1.09 -13.37 -25.65
N LYS A 514 -2.25 -12.73 -25.48
CA LYS A 514 -2.48 -11.40 -26.07
C LYS A 514 -1.65 -10.36 -25.34
N MET A 515 -0.79 -9.71 -26.06
CA MET A 515 0.00 -8.60 -25.58
C MET A 515 -0.91 -7.40 -25.28
N GLY A 516 -0.55 -6.52 -24.37
CA GLY A 516 -1.44 -5.47 -23.85
C GLY A 516 -2.57 -5.96 -22.93
N LYS A 517 -2.62 -7.27 -22.65
CA LYS A 517 -3.70 -7.87 -21.86
C LYS A 517 -3.87 -7.22 -20.50
N HIS A 518 -2.79 -6.95 -19.79
CA HIS A 518 -2.86 -6.36 -18.45
C HIS A 518 -3.40 -4.94 -18.47
N THR A 519 -2.98 -4.13 -19.41
CA THR A 519 -3.43 -2.74 -19.57
C THR A 519 -4.90 -2.67 -19.95
N VAL A 520 -5.36 -3.49 -20.92
CA VAL A 520 -6.79 -3.52 -21.29
C VAL A 520 -7.64 -4.00 -20.12
N ARG A 521 -7.21 -5.03 -19.40
CA ARG A 521 -7.91 -5.52 -18.19
C ARG A 521 -8.00 -4.45 -17.11
N TYR A 522 -6.95 -3.67 -16.93
CA TYR A 522 -6.93 -2.53 -16.03
C TYR A 522 -7.88 -1.40 -16.47
N ILE A 523 -7.89 -1.06 -17.77
CA ILE A 523 -8.85 -0.12 -18.34
C ILE A 523 -10.27 -0.58 -18.11
N LEU A 524 -10.60 -1.85 -18.37
CA LEU A 524 -11.93 -2.41 -18.13
C LEU A 524 -12.37 -2.33 -16.67
N LEU A 525 -11.42 -2.44 -15.74
CA LEU A 525 -11.71 -2.34 -14.31
C LEU A 525 -12.05 -0.90 -13.89
N ASN A 526 -11.41 0.11 -14.46
CA ASN A 526 -11.49 1.50 -13.96
C ASN A 526 -12.17 2.47 -14.93
N LEU A 527 -11.93 2.35 -16.22
CA LEU A 527 -12.49 3.15 -17.32
C LEU A 527 -12.57 4.66 -17.03
N ARG A 528 -11.44 5.24 -16.59
CA ARG A 528 -11.29 6.64 -16.23
C ARG A 528 -10.77 7.45 -17.41
N GLU A 529 -11.24 8.70 -17.53
CA GLU A 529 -10.84 9.62 -18.59
C GLU A 529 -9.32 9.85 -18.62
N GLU A 530 -8.72 10.05 -17.44
CA GLU A 530 -7.28 10.30 -17.29
C GLU A 530 -6.44 9.12 -17.82
N ILE A 531 -6.89 7.88 -17.56
CA ILE A 531 -6.19 6.67 -18.00
C ILE A 531 -6.29 6.53 -19.51
N LEU A 532 -7.46 6.76 -20.09
CA LEU A 532 -7.67 6.63 -21.53
C LEU A 532 -6.99 7.74 -22.33
N GLU A 533 -6.89 8.94 -21.80
CA GLU A 533 -6.10 10.00 -22.42
C GLU A 533 -4.60 9.69 -22.39
N SER A 534 -4.11 9.07 -21.32
CA SER A 534 -2.70 8.64 -21.26
C SER A 534 -2.39 7.50 -22.22
N VAL A 535 -3.34 6.55 -22.41
CA VAL A 535 -3.16 5.36 -23.27
C VAL A 535 -3.42 5.69 -24.74
N LEU A 536 -4.39 6.56 -25.02
CA LEU A 536 -4.80 6.97 -26.37
C LEU A 536 -4.84 8.50 -26.47
N PRO A 537 -3.69 9.17 -26.47
CA PRO A 537 -3.64 10.60 -26.73
C PRO A 537 -4.19 10.92 -28.12
N ASN A 538 -4.79 12.08 -28.28
CA ASN A 538 -5.30 12.53 -29.59
C ASN A 538 -4.19 12.76 -30.61
N THR A 539 -3.00 13.14 -30.16
CA THR A 539 -1.74 13.14 -30.85
C THR A 539 -0.82 12.14 -30.18
N PHE A 540 -0.20 11.26 -30.96
CA PHE A 540 0.82 10.34 -30.46
C PHE A 540 2.05 11.16 -30.07
N ASP A 541 2.08 11.59 -28.82
CA ASP A 541 3.20 12.30 -28.22
C ASP A 541 4.05 11.26 -27.48
N LYS A 542 5.31 11.10 -27.82
CA LYS A 542 6.28 10.21 -27.16
C LYS A 542 6.41 10.56 -25.68
N LYS A 543 6.07 11.79 -25.31
CA LYS A 543 5.92 12.20 -23.91
C LYS A 543 4.96 11.30 -23.11
N CYS A 544 3.94 10.73 -23.76
CA CYS A 544 3.06 9.75 -23.15
C CYS A 544 3.74 8.40 -22.86
N LEU A 545 4.84 8.09 -23.53
CA LEU A 545 5.63 6.88 -23.31
C LEU A 545 6.60 7.04 -22.13
N THR A 546 6.98 8.27 -21.81
CA THR A 546 7.88 8.60 -20.70
C THR A 546 7.10 9.00 -19.43
N GLU A 547 5.85 9.48 -19.57
CA GLU A 547 4.97 9.68 -18.42
C GLU A 547 4.50 8.33 -17.86
N GLU A 548 4.89 8.06 -16.63
CA GLU A 548 4.57 6.82 -15.93
C GLU A 548 3.06 6.61 -15.83
N LEU A 549 2.55 5.62 -16.55
CA LEU A 549 1.25 5.05 -16.26
C LEU A 549 1.34 4.33 -14.92
N TYR A 550 1.09 5.06 -13.86
CA TYR A 550 0.96 4.48 -12.53
C TYR A 550 -0.29 3.61 -12.46
N ILE A 551 -0.15 2.33 -12.79
CA ILE A 551 -1.11 1.29 -12.40
C ILE A 551 -0.94 1.08 -10.90
N THR A 552 -1.25 2.10 -10.12
CA THR A 552 -1.08 2.07 -8.68
C THR A 552 -2.31 1.50 -8.01
N SER A 553 -2.16 1.20 -6.72
CA SER A 553 -3.25 0.87 -5.79
C SER A 553 -4.43 1.86 -5.81
N ARG A 554 -4.29 3.05 -6.37
CA ARG A 554 -5.39 4.02 -6.60
C ARG A 554 -6.51 3.47 -7.48
N CYS A 555 -6.23 2.47 -8.24
CA CYS A 555 -7.12 1.90 -9.24
C CYS A 555 -7.84 0.63 -8.77
N TYR A 556 -7.48 0.12 -7.62
CA TYR A 556 -8.25 -0.95 -6.99
C TYR A 556 -9.47 -0.36 -6.27
N PRO A 557 -10.58 -1.09 -6.21
CA PRO A 557 -11.70 -0.71 -5.36
C PRO A 557 -11.17 -0.40 -3.97
N PHE A 558 -11.58 0.74 -3.41
CA PHE A 558 -11.10 1.17 -2.09
C PHE A 558 -11.33 0.12 -0.99
N GLU A 559 -12.36 -0.73 -1.11
CA GLU A 559 -12.59 -1.86 -0.22
C GLU A 559 -11.49 -2.92 -0.22
N LYS A 560 -10.71 -3.03 -1.30
CA LYS A 560 -9.58 -3.94 -1.38
C LYS A 560 -8.27 -3.33 -0.86
N LYS A 561 -8.23 -2.01 -0.72
CA LYS A 561 -7.01 -1.27 -0.40
C LYS A 561 -6.30 -1.74 0.88
N PRO A 562 -6.96 -2.01 2.02
CA PRO A 562 -6.31 -2.54 3.21
C PRO A 562 -5.69 -3.92 3.03
N PHE A 563 -6.23 -4.70 2.09
CA PHE A 563 -5.79 -6.07 1.83
C PHE A 563 -4.71 -6.15 0.76
N ILE A 564 -4.63 -5.14 -0.11
CA ILE A 564 -3.72 -5.10 -1.25
C ILE A 564 -2.48 -4.25 -0.95
N SER A 565 -2.54 -3.35 0.03
CA SER A 565 -1.40 -2.50 0.38
C SER A 565 -0.15 -3.32 0.71
N ASN A 566 -0.30 -4.46 1.35
CA ASN A 566 0.81 -5.37 1.64
C ASN A 566 1.30 -6.19 0.42
N LEU A 567 0.51 -6.28 -0.63
CA LEU A 567 0.90 -6.87 -1.91
C LEU A 567 1.56 -5.83 -2.83
N ALA A 568 1.20 -4.56 -2.68
CA ALA A 568 1.77 -3.44 -3.42
C ALA A 568 3.20 -3.07 -2.97
N GLY A 569 3.67 -3.55 -1.82
CA GLY A 569 5.07 -3.48 -1.39
C GLY A 569 6.04 -4.26 -2.29
N ARG A 570 5.52 -5.05 -3.23
CA ARG A 570 6.29 -5.52 -4.39
C ARG A 570 6.08 -4.52 -5.50
N LYS A 571 7.14 -3.69 -5.75
CA LYS A 571 7.36 -2.84 -6.92
C LYS A 571 6.07 -2.68 -7.73
N THR A 572 5.37 -1.57 -7.51
CA THR A 572 4.36 -1.14 -8.46
C THR A 572 4.96 -1.38 -9.83
N SER A 573 4.51 -2.41 -10.52
CA SER A 573 4.89 -2.56 -11.90
C SER A 573 4.37 -1.30 -12.56
N LYS A 574 5.28 -0.36 -12.88
CA LYS A 574 5.00 0.65 -13.88
C LYS A 574 4.28 -0.10 -14.98
N GLY A 575 3.12 0.39 -15.41
CA GLY A 575 2.36 -0.27 -16.46
C GLY A 575 3.34 -0.60 -17.53
N ASN A 576 3.41 -1.88 -17.91
CA ASN A 576 4.46 -2.30 -18.81
C ASN A 576 4.27 -1.50 -20.09
N ILE A 577 5.20 -0.62 -20.40
CA ILE A 577 5.14 0.24 -21.58
C ILE A 577 4.95 -0.59 -22.83
N ASN A 578 5.44 -1.84 -22.81
CA ASN A 578 5.17 -2.82 -23.85
C ASN A 578 3.67 -3.06 -24.04
N ASP A 579 2.91 -3.18 -22.95
CA ASP A 579 1.46 -3.40 -23.01
C ASP A 579 0.73 -2.23 -23.66
N ILE A 580 1.24 -1.00 -23.45
CA ILE A 580 0.65 0.21 -24.02
C ILE A 580 0.98 0.29 -25.51
N LEU A 581 2.24 0.09 -25.87
CA LEU A 581 2.72 0.16 -27.24
C LEU A 581 2.08 -0.87 -28.14
N GLU A 582 1.73 -2.04 -27.61
CA GLU A 582 1.03 -3.06 -28.36
C GLU A 582 -0.44 -2.75 -28.60
N ILE A 583 -1.11 -2.14 -27.61
CA ILE A 583 -2.48 -1.63 -27.81
C ILE A 583 -2.51 -0.59 -28.91
N THR A 584 -1.42 0.17 -29.07
CA THR A 584 -1.27 1.23 -30.08
C THR A 584 -0.58 0.78 -31.36
N ASN A 585 -0.31 -0.55 -31.57
CA ASN A 585 0.49 -1.12 -32.68
C ASN A 585 1.98 -0.73 -32.62
N GLY A 586 2.51 -0.48 -31.44
CA GLY A 586 3.83 0.15 -31.26
C GLY A 586 4.98 -0.78 -30.84
N SER A 587 4.92 -2.11 -31.08
CA SER A 587 6.00 -3.02 -30.65
C SER A 587 7.36 -2.69 -31.29
N GLU A 588 7.35 -2.22 -32.52
CA GLU A 588 8.56 -1.75 -33.20
C GLU A 588 9.08 -0.44 -32.63
N GLN A 589 8.18 0.44 -32.18
CA GLN A 589 8.48 1.71 -31.54
C GLN A 589 9.06 1.52 -30.12
N TYR A 590 8.64 0.49 -29.37
CA TYR A 590 9.20 0.20 -28.04
C TYR A 590 10.68 -0.15 -28.13
N ASN A 591 11.06 -1.03 -29.05
CA ASN A 591 12.47 -1.39 -29.24
C ASN A 591 13.31 -0.17 -29.59
N THR A 592 12.71 0.84 -30.20
CA THR A 592 13.35 2.11 -30.53
C THR A 592 13.51 3.00 -29.29
N VAL A 593 12.50 3.11 -28.43
CA VAL A 593 12.55 3.99 -27.23
C VAL A 593 13.18 3.31 -25.99
N TYR A 594 13.40 2.01 -26.04
CA TYR A 594 13.95 1.23 -24.92
C TYR A 594 15.26 1.81 -24.34
N PRO A 595 16.26 2.25 -25.15
CA PRO A 595 17.49 2.81 -24.59
C PRO A 595 17.22 4.04 -23.72
N TYR A 596 16.37 4.96 -24.17
CA TYR A 596 16.00 6.16 -23.44
C TYR A 596 15.36 5.83 -22.08
N LEU A 597 14.36 4.95 -22.08
CA LEU A 597 13.67 4.53 -20.87
C LEU A 597 14.57 3.80 -19.87
N THR A 598 15.56 3.08 -20.38
CA THR A 598 16.55 2.40 -19.54
C THR A 598 17.43 3.41 -18.82
N ILE A 599 17.97 4.39 -19.55
CA ILE A 599 18.80 5.46 -18.95
C ILE A 599 17.98 6.26 -17.94
N GLU A 600 16.77 6.69 -18.32
CA GLU A 600 15.88 7.45 -17.44
C GLU A 600 15.58 6.68 -16.16
N SER A 601 15.27 5.38 -16.24
CA SER A 601 15.07 4.52 -15.08
C SER A 601 16.31 4.38 -14.20
N LEU A 602 17.50 4.36 -14.80
CA LEU A 602 18.77 4.35 -14.09
C LEU A 602 19.04 5.68 -13.38
N ILE A 603 18.79 6.81 -14.03
CA ILE A 603 18.89 8.15 -13.43
C ILE A 603 18.07 8.24 -12.15
N TYR A 604 16.80 7.84 -12.21
CA TYR A 604 15.91 7.84 -11.03
C TYR A 604 16.31 6.83 -9.94
N LYS A 605 16.99 5.76 -10.31
CA LYS A 605 17.39 4.70 -9.37
C LYS A 605 18.70 4.99 -8.67
N THR A 606 19.66 5.57 -9.38
CA THR A 606 21.04 5.75 -8.88
C THR A 606 21.38 7.22 -8.54
N GLY A 607 20.63 8.19 -9.08
CA GLY A 607 20.97 9.62 -8.99
C GLY A 607 22.13 10.04 -9.91
N GLU A 608 22.65 9.13 -10.75
CA GLU A 608 23.75 9.39 -11.67
C GLU A 608 23.23 9.87 -13.04
N LEU A 609 24.08 10.62 -13.76
CA LEU A 609 23.77 11.15 -15.10
C LEU A 609 24.36 10.32 -16.23
N TYR A 610 25.49 9.65 -15.97
CA TYR A 610 26.30 8.98 -16.98
C TYR A 610 26.34 7.48 -16.74
N PHE A 611 26.08 6.71 -17.78
CA PHE A 611 25.99 5.26 -17.73
C PHE A 611 26.84 4.64 -18.83
N ASP A 612 27.52 3.56 -18.54
CA ASP A 612 28.31 2.80 -19.50
C ASP A 612 27.42 2.28 -20.63
N VAL A 613 27.88 2.46 -21.89
CA VAL A 613 27.16 2.01 -23.09
C VAL A 613 26.79 0.53 -22.98
N ASP A 614 27.71 -0.32 -22.53
CA ASP A 614 27.51 -1.76 -22.46
C ASP A 614 26.41 -2.15 -21.46
N SER A 615 26.14 -1.29 -20.46
CA SER A 615 25.11 -1.52 -19.45
C SER A 615 23.68 -1.18 -19.93
N VAL A 616 23.53 -0.41 -21.00
CA VAL A 616 22.24 0.12 -21.47
C VAL A 616 21.76 -0.56 -22.73
N ALA A 617 22.45 -0.34 -23.86
CA ALA A 617 22.08 -0.87 -25.17
C ALA A 617 23.20 -0.67 -26.19
N SER A 618 23.19 -1.48 -27.27
CA SER A 618 24.15 -1.29 -28.36
C SER A 618 24.02 0.09 -29.03
N MET A 619 25.14 0.64 -29.50
CA MET A 619 25.19 1.94 -30.20
C MET A 619 24.26 2.01 -31.42
N GLU A 620 24.00 0.89 -32.08
CA GLU A 620 23.05 0.81 -33.19
C GLU A 620 21.62 1.15 -32.74
N LYS A 621 21.19 0.64 -31.57
CA LYS A 621 19.87 0.94 -30.99
C LYS A 621 19.76 2.39 -30.55
N ILE A 622 20.82 2.94 -29.96
CA ILE A 622 20.88 4.35 -29.56
C ILE A 622 20.79 5.26 -30.78
N LYS A 623 21.53 4.95 -31.85
CA LYS A 623 21.44 5.69 -33.10
C LYS A 623 20.03 5.61 -33.69
N LYS A 624 19.44 4.42 -33.77
CA LYS A 624 18.06 4.24 -34.26
C LYS A 624 17.04 5.05 -33.44
N TYR A 625 17.24 5.13 -32.12
CA TYR A 625 16.42 6.00 -31.26
C TYR A 625 16.61 7.47 -31.62
N ASN A 626 17.83 7.98 -31.65
CA ASN A 626 18.12 9.38 -31.95
C ASN A 626 17.64 9.79 -33.36
N ASP A 627 17.76 8.90 -34.33
CA ASP A 627 17.28 9.14 -35.71
C ASP A 627 15.73 9.17 -35.80
N SER A 628 15.05 8.63 -34.79
CA SER A 628 13.58 8.61 -34.71
C SER A 628 12.98 9.86 -34.07
N LEU A 629 13.82 10.74 -33.51
CA LEU A 629 13.35 11.96 -32.83
C LEU A 629 12.96 13.04 -33.87
N ASP A 630 11.84 13.70 -33.58
CA ASP A 630 11.45 14.89 -34.35
C ASP A 630 12.14 16.18 -33.84
N ALA A 631 11.93 17.29 -34.56
CA ALA A 631 12.58 18.56 -34.22
C ALA A 631 12.17 19.09 -32.84
N TRP A 632 10.94 18.85 -32.42
CA TRP A 632 10.46 19.26 -31.08
C TRP A 632 11.10 18.43 -29.98
N GLU A 633 11.19 17.12 -30.17
CA GLU A 633 11.82 16.21 -29.23
C GLU A 633 13.31 16.53 -29.06
N CYS A 634 14.02 16.79 -30.20
CA CYS A 634 15.40 17.23 -30.14
C CYS A 634 15.56 18.54 -29.36
N SER A 635 14.67 19.53 -29.61
CA SER A 635 14.73 20.83 -28.91
C SER A 635 14.38 20.76 -27.43
N ASN A 636 13.67 19.71 -26.99
CA ASN A 636 13.36 19.46 -25.60
C ASN A 636 14.33 18.48 -24.90
N GLY A 637 15.44 18.11 -25.55
CA GLY A 637 16.52 17.36 -24.99
C GLY A 637 16.22 15.87 -24.73
N PHE A 638 15.38 15.23 -25.58
CA PHE A 638 15.13 13.79 -25.52
C PHE A 638 16.27 12.96 -26.15
N ARG A 639 17.27 13.59 -26.70
CA ARG A 639 18.40 12.92 -27.32
C ARG A 639 19.26 12.21 -26.28
N ILE A 640 19.76 11.03 -26.62
CA ILE A 640 20.81 10.34 -25.89
C ILE A 640 22.15 10.78 -26.47
N ASN A 641 22.98 11.37 -25.65
CA ASN A 641 24.36 11.72 -25.96
C ASN A 641 25.30 10.57 -25.60
N GLU A 642 26.35 10.40 -26.38
CA GLU A 642 27.45 9.49 -26.06
C GLU A 642 28.74 10.28 -26.03
N GLU A 643 29.47 10.18 -24.95
CA GLU A 643 30.76 10.81 -24.77
C GLU A 643 31.70 9.89 -23.99
N ASN A 644 32.84 9.56 -24.60
CA ASN A 644 33.88 8.72 -23.99
C ASN A 644 33.40 7.33 -23.48
N GLY A 645 32.42 6.72 -24.15
CA GLY A 645 31.82 5.44 -23.75
C GLY A 645 30.71 5.53 -22.72
N TYR A 646 30.31 6.74 -22.35
CA TYR A 646 29.21 7.00 -21.44
C TYR A 646 28.01 7.61 -22.15
N LEU A 647 26.84 7.24 -21.69
CA LEU A 647 25.56 7.73 -22.19
C LEU A 647 24.92 8.67 -21.19
N SER A 648 24.35 9.76 -21.68
CA SER A 648 23.52 10.68 -20.92
C SER A 648 22.26 11.07 -21.71
N ILE A 649 21.25 11.59 -21.03
CA ILE A 649 20.09 12.22 -21.69
C ILE A 649 20.32 13.73 -21.69
N ASP A 650 20.22 14.32 -22.86
CA ASP A 650 20.53 15.73 -23.12
C ASP A 650 19.80 16.69 -22.16
N SER A 651 18.51 16.52 -21.94
CA SER A 651 17.75 17.39 -21.02
C SER A 651 18.19 17.33 -19.56
N TYR A 652 18.59 16.15 -19.07
CA TYR A 652 19.08 16.00 -17.70
C TYR A 652 20.47 16.59 -17.53
N GLU A 653 21.34 16.36 -18.50
CA GLU A 653 22.69 16.91 -18.56
C GLU A 653 22.66 18.42 -18.71
N ALA A 654 21.95 18.93 -19.72
CA ALA A 654 21.81 20.36 -20.00
C ALA A 654 21.26 21.15 -18.82
N ASN A 655 20.20 20.63 -18.15
CA ASN A 655 19.68 21.28 -16.94
C ASN A 655 20.72 21.33 -15.81
N THR A 656 21.46 20.24 -15.60
CA THR A 656 22.48 20.19 -14.55
C THR A 656 23.63 21.17 -14.85
N LEU A 657 24.13 21.13 -16.09
CA LEU A 657 25.20 22.05 -16.52
C LEU A 657 24.76 23.51 -16.45
N PHE A 658 23.56 23.84 -16.94
CA PHE A 658 23.02 25.19 -16.86
C PHE A 658 23.00 25.74 -15.42
N ILE A 659 22.51 24.91 -14.46
CA ILE A 659 22.49 25.29 -13.06
C ILE A 659 23.90 25.54 -12.53
N LEU A 660 24.82 24.61 -12.77
CA LEU A 660 26.18 24.68 -12.26
C LEU A 660 26.97 25.83 -12.90
N GLU A 661 26.83 26.05 -14.19
CA GLU A 661 27.46 27.16 -14.93
C GLU A 661 26.93 28.52 -14.45
N LYS A 662 25.59 28.66 -14.26
CA LYS A 662 25.00 29.90 -13.74
C LYS A 662 25.48 30.20 -12.31
N LEU A 663 25.47 29.20 -11.44
CA LEU A 663 25.97 29.33 -10.06
C LEU A 663 27.47 29.60 -10.04
N LEU A 664 28.26 28.95 -10.89
CA LEU A 664 29.70 29.17 -11.01
C LEU A 664 30.00 30.59 -11.53
N LYS A 665 29.24 31.09 -12.52
CA LYS A 665 29.34 32.46 -13.00
C LYS A 665 29.09 33.44 -11.89
N LEU A 666 27.97 33.32 -11.17
CA LEU A 666 27.61 34.19 -10.04
C LEU A 666 28.62 34.09 -8.89
N SER A 667 29.23 32.94 -8.68
CA SER A 667 30.23 32.74 -7.63
C SER A 667 31.57 33.45 -7.88
N LYS A 668 31.83 33.94 -9.09
CA LYS A 668 33.04 34.62 -9.47
C LYS A 668 32.90 36.17 -9.52
N VAL A 669 31.72 36.68 -9.21
CA VAL A 669 31.45 38.11 -9.22
C VAL A 669 31.74 38.70 -7.84
N SER A 670 32.65 39.65 -7.76
CA SER A 670 33.07 40.31 -6.51
C SER A 670 32.39 41.65 -6.35
N ASN A 671 31.90 41.95 -5.15
CA ASN A 671 31.28 43.23 -4.80
C ASN A 671 32.24 44.11 -4.06
N ARG A 672 32.65 45.26 -4.66
CA ARG A 672 33.52 46.21 -4.06
C ARG A 672 32.83 46.89 -2.87
N GLY A 673 33.55 47.00 -1.70
CA GLY A 673 33.01 47.60 -0.48
C GLY A 673 32.20 46.65 0.41
N GLN A 674 31.84 45.45 -0.06
CA GLN A 674 31.05 44.52 0.73
C GLN A 674 31.76 44.05 1.99
N GLN A 675 33.08 43.89 1.94
CA GLN A 675 33.88 43.48 3.09
C GLN A 675 33.83 44.51 4.22
N GLU A 676 33.86 45.82 3.89
CA GLU A 676 33.74 46.88 4.86
C GLU A 676 32.33 46.93 5.46
N SER A 677 31.30 46.79 4.65
CA SER A 677 29.90 46.70 5.09
C SER A 677 29.68 45.55 6.06
N ASN A 678 30.20 44.34 5.72
CA ASN A 678 30.12 43.18 6.58
C ASN A 678 30.82 43.39 7.91
N SER A 679 32.01 43.99 7.87
CA SER A 679 32.81 44.27 9.09
C SER A 679 32.16 45.35 9.98
N ARG A 680 31.49 46.32 9.36
CA ARG A 680 30.72 47.34 10.09
C ARG A 680 29.53 46.72 10.77
N TYR A 681 28.71 45.95 10.05
CA TYR A 681 27.54 45.23 10.57
C TYR A 681 27.92 44.35 11.78
N LEU A 682 28.97 43.55 11.66
CA LEU A 682 29.41 42.65 12.73
C LEU A 682 29.91 43.38 13.97
N ARG A 683 30.41 44.62 13.83
CA ARG A 683 30.78 45.48 14.98
C ARG A 683 29.59 46.13 15.63
N GLU A 684 28.62 46.62 14.84
CA GLU A 684 27.44 47.33 15.32
C GLU A 684 26.37 46.40 15.90
N SER A 685 26.22 45.19 15.38
CA SER A 685 25.15 44.23 15.78
C SER A 685 25.39 43.51 17.12
N ASN A 686 26.62 43.58 17.68
CA ASN A 686 26.98 42.90 18.95
C ASN A 686 26.58 41.42 19.02
N LEU A 687 26.49 40.73 17.87
CA LEU A 687 26.06 39.34 17.77
C LEU A 687 27.02 38.41 18.53
N LYS A 688 26.46 37.59 19.39
CA LYS A 688 27.18 36.47 19.99
C LYS A 688 27.00 35.23 19.09
N PHE A 689 28.09 34.70 18.59
CA PHE A 689 28.08 33.51 17.72
C PHE A 689 28.39 32.25 18.55
N GLU A 690 27.50 31.33 18.57
CA GLU A 690 27.71 30.02 19.17
C GLU A 690 28.72 29.20 18.33
N ASP A 691 28.70 29.40 17.00
CA ASP A 691 29.60 28.73 16.04
C ASP A 691 30.51 29.80 15.37
N PRO A 692 31.86 29.70 15.54
CA PRO A 692 32.80 30.61 14.89
C PRO A 692 32.71 30.60 13.36
N LEU A 693 32.25 29.46 12.74
CA LEU A 693 32.08 29.35 11.29
C LEU A 693 31.02 30.31 10.76
N LYS A 694 29.95 30.56 11.53
CA LYS A 694 28.90 31.54 11.15
C LYS A 694 29.48 32.96 11.04
N LYS A 695 30.34 33.34 11.98
CA LYS A 695 31.03 34.64 11.96
C LYS A 695 31.92 34.80 10.73
N VAL A 696 32.72 33.77 10.43
CA VAL A 696 33.61 33.76 9.26
C VAL A 696 32.79 33.82 7.97
N ALA A 697 31.69 33.06 7.92
CA ALA A 697 30.78 33.07 6.76
C ALA A 697 30.18 34.48 6.51
N LEU A 698 29.74 35.17 7.58
CA LEU A 698 29.18 36.52 7.45
C LEU A 698 30.25 37.55 7.09
N GLN A 699 31.52 37.38 7.52
CA GLN A 699 32.63 38.25 7.11
C GLN A 699 32.89 38.18 5.59
N LYS A 700 32.66 36.99 5.00
CA LYS A 700 32.99 36.68 3.59
C LYS A 700 31.79 36.72 2.64
N VAL A 701 30.56 36.72 3.17
CA VAL A 701 29.36 36.71 2.36
C VAL A 701 29.33 37.86 1.37
N PHE A 702 29.07 37.55 0.12
CA PHE A 702 28.96 38.47 -1.03
C PHE A 702 30.20 39.35 -1.30
N VAL A 703 31.36 39.01 -0.73
CA VAL A 703 32.61 39.75 -0.99
C VAL A 703 33.21 39.39 -2.34
N LYS A 704 33.39 38.08 -2.57
CA LYS A 704 33.98 37.52 -3.82
C LYS A 704 33.00 36.70 -4.63
N SER A 705 31.76 36.61 -4.21
CA SER A 705 30.73 35.81 -4.81
C SER A 705 29.36 36.45 -4.62
N GLN A 706 28.47 36.35 -5.61
CA GLN A 706 27.05 36.69 -5.46
C GLN A 706 26.22 35.51 -4.95
N VAL A 707 26.81 34.31 -4.82
CA VAL A 707 26.17 33.11 -4.31
C VAL A 707 26.75 32.71 -2.97
N MET A 708 25.89 32.32 -2.05
CA MET A 708 26.25 31.67 -0.79
C MET A 708 25.51 30.34 -0.68
N LEU A 709 26.25 29.24 -0.67
CA LEU A 709 25.77 27.88 -0.44
C LEU A 709 25.97 27.51 1.03
N ILE A 710 24.90 27.15 1.72
CA ILE A 710 24.93 26.78 3.15
C ILE A 710 24.57 25.30 3.26
N TYR A 711 25.55 24.48 3.58
CA TYR A 711 25.38 23.05 3.84
C TYR A 711 25.36 22.77 5.35
N GLY A 712 24.59 21.80 5.77
CA GLY A 712 24.61 21.37 7.17
C GLY A 712 23.44 20.47 7.51
N ALA A 713 23.58 19.68 8.57
CA ALA A 713 22.54 18.82 9.10
C ALA A 713 21.36 19.64 9.65
N ALA A 714 20.26 18.92 9.96
CA ALA A 714 19.17 19.52 10.72
C ALA A 714 19.68 20.01 12.09
N GLY A 715 19.31 21.24 12.48
CA GLY A 715 19.71 21.82 13.76
C GLY A 715 21.11 22.46 13.82
N THR A 716 21.86 22.55 12.69
CA THR A 716 23.16 23.26 12.65
C THR A 716 23.02 24.78 12.57
N GLY A 717 21.79 25.29 12.41
CA GLY A 717 21.53 26.73 12.38
C GLY A 717 21.63 27.35 10.99
N LYS A 718 21.34 26.63 9.93
CA LYS A 718 21.21 27.12 8.54
C LYS A 718 20.26 28.33 8.48
N THR A 719 19.03 28.16 8.99
CA THR A 719 18.01 29.21 9.00
C THR A 719 18.43 30.42 9.85
N THR A 720 19.18 30.20 10.94
CA THR A 720 19.78 31.28 11.73
C THR A 720 20.79 32.09 10.91
N LEU A 721 21.63 31.40 10.11
CA LEU A 721 22.57 32.08 9.23
C LEU A 721 21.85 32.85 8.11
N ILE A 722 20.75 32.28 7.54
CA ILE A 722 19.85 32.99 6.61
C ILE A 722 19.31 34.27 7.27
N ASN A 723 18.84 34.19 8.52
CA ASN A 723 18.35 35.37 9.27
C ASN A 723 19.42 36.44 9.42
N TYR A 724 20.65 36.05 9.76
CA TYR A 724 21.75 37.01 9.85
C TYR A 724 22.09 37.69 8.54
N VAL A 725 22.13 36.92 7.43
CA VAL A 725 22.34 37.48 6.07
C VAL A 725 21.20 38.40 5.68
N SER A 726 19.96 38.03 5.99
CA SER A 726 18.76 38.86 5.76
C SER A 726 18.86 40.19 6.49
N ASN A 727 19.33 40.17 7.75
CA ASN A 727 19.52 41.40 8.53
C ASN A 727 20.66 42.26 8.00
N MET A 728 21.71 41.65 7.41
CA MET A 728 22.78 42.43 6.75
C MET A 728 22.33 43.17 5.51
N THR A 729 21.29 42.67 4.85
CA THR A 729 20.71 43.19 3.58
C THR A 729 19.36 43.91 3.83
N MET A 730 19.20 44.64 4.97
CA MET A 730 17.89 45.20 5.37
C MET A 730 17.25 46.15 4.37
N GLN A 731 18.03 46.85 3.57
CA GLN A 731 17.54 47.82 2.59
C GLN A 731 17.23 47.22 1.24
N SER A 732 17.53 45.93 1.05
CA SER A 732 17.34 45.21 -0.20
C SER A 732 15.93 44.61 -0.31
N LYS A 733 15.42 44.55 -1.52
CA LYS A 733 14.18 43.83 -1.84
C LYS A 733 14.45 42.31 -1.84
N LYS A 734 13.74 41.56 -1.01
CA LYS A 734 14.06 40.18 -0.69
C LYS A 734 12.96 39.22 -1.07
N LEU A 735 13.35 38.04 -1.54
CA LEU A 735 12.45 36.91 -1.77
C LEU A 735 12.91 35.69 -1.00
N PHE A 736 11.98 35.09 -0.23
CA PHE A 736 12.22 33.86 0.52
C PHE A 736 11.42 32.72 -0.14
N LEU A 737 12.11 31.67 -0.50
CA LEU A 737 11.55 30.52 -1.24
C LEU A 737 11.77 29.21 -0.49
N THR A 738 10.75 28.37 -0.51
CA THR A 738 10.82 26.97 -0.06
C THR A 738 9.91 26.08 -0.90
N LYS A 739 10.17 24.76 -0.95
CA LYS A 739 9.37 23.83 -1.73
C LYS A 739 7.94 23.67 -1.18
N THR A 740 7.75 23.66 0.13
CA THR A 740 6.46 23.40 0.78
C THR A 740 5.93 24.62 1.55
N HIS A 741 4.60 24.74 1.63
CA HIS A 741 3.98 25.81 2.43
C HIS A 741 4.31 25.73 3.92
N THR A 742 4.47 24.52 4.47
CA THR A 742 4.84 24.33 5.88
C THR A 742 6.26 24.83 6.14
N ALA A 743 7.22 24.51 5.26
CA ALA A 743 8.58 25.02 5.36
C ALA A 743 8.59 26.55 5.22
N LEU A 744 7.78 27.11 4.32
CA LEU A 744 7.65 28.55 4.13
C LEU A 744 7.15 29.26 5.40
N GLN A 745 6.13 28.74 6.05
CA GLN A 745 5.61 29.27 7.30
C GLN A 745 6.66 29.20 8.42
N ASN A 746 7.39 28.11 8.51
CA ASN A 746 8.48 27.94 9.47
C ASN A 746 9.63 28.92 9.22
N LEU A 747 10.01 29.11 7.95
CA LEU A 747 11.01 30.12 7.57
C LEU A 747 10.54 31.52 7.96
N LYS A 748 9.29 31.88 7.63
CA LYS A 748 8.69 33.18 7.95
C LYS A 748 8.68 33.46 9.45
N ARG A 749 8.44 32.47 10.30
CA ARG A 749 8.49 32.64 11.79
C ARG A 749 9.88 32.85 12.31
N ARG A 750 10.92 32.37 11.63
CA ARG A 750 12.33 32.42 12.08
C ARG A 750 13.11 33.61 11.56
N ILE A 751 12.59 34.32 10.55
CA ILE A 751 13.19 35.56 10.06
C ILE A 751 12.61 36.72 10.86
N GLU A 752 13.44 37.30 11.74
CA GLU A 752 12.99 38.30 12.73
C GLU A 752 12.67 39.66 12.12
N ASN A 753 13.50 40.13 11.20
CA ASN A 753 13.34 41.47 10.59
C ASN A 753 13.54 41.35 9.06
N PRO A 754 12.56 40.85 8.30
CA PRO A 754 12.74 40.63 6.87
C PRO A 754 12.92 41.94 6.07
N GLY A 755 12.49 43.08 6.59
CA GLY A 755 12.43 44.35 5.88
C GLY A 755 11.03 44.59 5.25
N SER A 756 10.75 45.85 4.89
CA SER A 756 9.44 46.26 4.36
C SER A 756 9.14 45.71 2.95
N GLU A 757 10.17 45.37 2.16
CA GLU A 757 10.07 44.87 0.80
C GLU A 757 10.53 43.42 0.74
N SER A 758 9.81 42.54 1.46
CA SER A 758 10.16 41.13 1.55
C SER A 758 8.94 40.24 1.26
N ASP A 759 9.09 39.31 0.32
CA ASP A 759 8.08 38.36 -0.08
C ASP A 759 8.45 36.93 0.32
N PHE A 760 7.44 36.14 0.71
CA PHE A 760 7.56 34.73 1.04
C PHE A 760 6.67 33.93 0.09
N VAL A 761 7.26 33.16 -0.80
CA VAL A 761 6.56 32.48 -1.90
C VAL A 761 7.01 31.01 -1.99
N SER A 762 6.10 30.10 -2.35
CA SER A 762 6.52 28.73 -2.67
C SER A 762 7.19 28.67 -4.04
N ILE A 763 8.16 27.77 -4.19
CA ILE A 763 8.88 27.54 -5.44
C ILE A 763 7.91 27.26 -6.61
N ASP A 764 6.88 26.45 -6.37
CA ASP A 764 5.87 26.14 -7.38
C ASP A 764 5.06 27.38 -7.83
N SER A 765 4.87 28.33 -6.93
CA SER A 765 4.22 29.61 -7.29
C SER A 765 5.17 30.51 -8.04
N PHE A 766 6.42 30.62 -7.59
CA PHE A 766 7.45 31.42 -8.24
C PHE A 766 7.73 30.97 -9.69
N THR A 767 7.84 29.66 -9.93
CA THR A 767 8.06 29.12 -11.28
C THR A 767 6.92 29.40 -12.26
N LYS A 768 5.69 29.65 -11.76
CA LYS A 768 4.51 30.00 -12.58
C LYS A 768 4.37 31.50 -12.86
N MET A 769 5.12 32.37 -12.17
CA MET A 769 5.10 33.81 -12.43
C MET A 769 5.65 34.11 -13.85
N VAL A 770 5.01 35.00 -14.58
CA VAL A 770 5.35 35.31 -15.99
C VAL A 770 6.46 36.34 -16.10
N THR A 771 6.68 37.17 -15.09
CA THR A 771 7.63 38.29 -15.12
C THR A 771 8.96 37.93 -14.49
N LEU A 772 10.06 38.41 -15.06
CA LEU A 772 11.38 38.46 -14.44
C LEU A 772 11.28 39.17 -13.08
N THR A 773 12.05 38.71 -12.13
CA THR A 773 11.94 39.18 -10.74
C THR A 773 12.89 40.33 -10.49
N ASP A 774 12.38 41.40 -9.91
CA ASP A 774 13.12 42.58 -9.48
C ASP A 774 13.47 42.48 -8.00
N TYR A 775 14.19 41.42 -7.61
CA TYR A 775 14.68 41.20 -6.24
C TYR A 775 16.19 41.31 -6.18
N ASP A 776 16.69 42.02 -5.18
CA ASP A 776 18.12 42.18 -4.93
C ASP A 776 18.74 40.93 -4.32
N VAL A 777 17.98 40.24 -3.43
CA VAL A 777 18.44 39.04 -2.74
C VAL A 777 17.36 37.98 -2.70
N ILE A 778 17.73 36.76 -3.09
CA ILE A 778 16.84 35.59 -3.04
C ILE A 778 17.41 34.53 -2.08
N PHE A 779 16.59 34.15 -1.13
CA PHE A 779 16.90 33.10 -0.16
C PHE A 779 16.09 31.85 -0.49
N ILE A 780 16.76 30.71 -0.61
CA ILE A 780 16.13 29.42 -0.86
C ILE A 780 16.54 28.45 0.26
N ASP A 781 15.59 28.00 1.04
CA ASP A 781 15.81 26.99 2.08
C ASP A 781 15.34 25.61 1.61
N GLU A 782 15.90 24.54 2.17
CA GLU A 782 15.68 23.15 1.82
C GLU A 782 16.00 22.82 0.34
N CYS A 783 17.12 23.31 -0.17
CA CYS A 783 17.55 23.16 -1.57
C CYS A 783 17.69 21.71 -2.03
N SER A 784 18.01 20.76 -1.14
CA SER A 784 18.10 19.32 -1.44
C SER A 784 16.78 18.73 -1.92
N THR A 785 15.64 19.37 -1.63
CA THR A 785 14.30 18.91 -2.05
C THR A 785 13.88 19.44 -3.42
N ILE A 786 14.72 20.24 -4.09
CA ILE A 786 14.43 20.89 -5.37
C ILE A 786 15.09 20.11 -6.49
N ASP A 787 14.31 19.62 -7.44
CA ASP A 787 14.79 18.92 -8.63
C ASP A 787 15.52 19.85 -9.62
N ASN A 788 16.38 19.27 -10.48
CA ASN A 788 17.20 20.02 -11.43
C ASN A 788 16.33 20.83 -12.40
N ARG A 789 15.23 20.29 -12.91
CA ARG A 789 14.34 20.97 -13.84
C ARG A 789 13.68 22.20 -13.20
N THR A 790 13.25 22.07 -11.97
CA THR A 790 12.64 23.18 -11.21
C THR A 790 13.67 24.26 -10.90
N MET A 791 14.88 23.88 -10.48
CA MET A 791 15.96 24.84 -10.20
C MET A 791 16.42 25.56 -11.46
N GLY A 792 16.55 24.85 -12.60
CA GLY A 792 16.86 25.46 -13.88
C GLY A 792 15.85 26.55 -14.25
N LYS A 793 14.55 26.25 -14.20
CA LYS A 793 13.47 27.22 -14.46
C LYS A 793 13.48 28.43 -13.51
N MET A 794 13.92 28.24 -12.28
CA MET A 794 14.07 29.34 -11.33
C MET A 794 15.22 30.24 -11.73
N LEU A 795 16.39 29.65 -12.03
CA LEU A 795 17.58 30.40 -12.41
C LEU A 795 17.43 31.14 -13.76
N GLU A 796 16.60 30.66 -14.67
CA GLU A 796 16.23 31.40 -15.90
C GLU A 796 15.54 32.74 -15.61
N LYS A 797 14.85 32.83 -14.46
CA LYS A 797 14.11 34.03 -14.05
C LYS A 797 14.89 34.98 -13.15
N ILE A 798 16.11 34.59 -12.77
CA ILE A 798 16.96 35.36 -11.85
C ILE A 798 18.03 36.09 -12.66
N ASP A 799 18.11 37.41 -12.46
CA ASP A 799 19.09 38.24 -13.09
C ASP A 799 20.52 37.98 -12.57
N ASP A 800 21.52 38.34 -13.39
CA ASP A 800 22.92 38.12 -13.03
C ASP A 800 23.43 39.03 -11.90
N ASP A 801 22.69 40.07 -11.54
CA ASP A 801 23.02 40.98 -10.45
C ASP A 801 22.40 40.58 -9.11
N THR A 802 21.52 39.57 -9.11
CA THR A 802 20.82 39.12 -7.90
C THR A 802 21.75 38.31 -6.98
N LEU A 803 21.70 38.62 -5.69
CA LEU A 803 22.40 37.84 -4.67
C LEU A 803 21.58 36.58 -4.29
N LEU A 804 22.24 35.42 -4.26
CA LEU A 804 21.61 34.16 -3.94
C LEU A 804 22.13 33.53 -2.64
N VAL A 805 21.22 33.13 -1.76
CA VAL A 805 21.53 32.33 -0.56
C VAL A 805 20.78 31.02 -0.65
N LEU A 806 21.49 29.92 -0.80
CA LEU A 806 20.98 28.59 -1.03
C LEU A 806 21.35 27.68 0.16
N ALA A 807 20.36 27.22 0.91
CA ALA A 807 20.59 26.39 2.11
C ALA A 807 19.94 25.01 1.96
N GLY A 808 20.62 23.98 2.45
CA GLY A 808 20.08 22.63 2.41
C GLY A 808 20.98 21.61 3.11
N ASP A 809 20.51 20.36 3.10
CA ASP A 809 21.25 19.22 3.64
C ASP A 809 21.34 18.12 2.57
N ILE A 810 22.52 17.90 2.05
CA ILE A 810 22.76 16.90 0.99
C ILE A 810 22.57 15.44 1.44
N TYR A 811 22.40 15.20 2.74
CA TYR A 811 22.16 13.88 3.33
C TYR A 811 20.70 13.66 3.73
N GLN A 812 19.82 14.65 3.50
CA GLN A 812 18.37 14.47 3.67
C GLN A 812 17.72 13.82 2.44
N ILE A 813 16.43 13.53 2.54
CA ILE A 813 15.64 12.96 1.45
C ILE A 813 15.80 13.85 0.20
N GLU A 814 16.18 13.22 -0.89
CA GLU A 814 16.30 13.86 -2.20
C GLU A 814 14.94 14.33 -2.74
N SER A 815 14.98 15.16 -3.76
CA SER A 815 13.78 15.60 -4.47
C SER A 815 13.01 14.41 -5.07
N ILE A 816 11.70 14.55 -5.23
CA ILE A 816 10.85 13.50 -5.82
C ILE A 816 11.26 13.22 -7.29
N ASP A 817 11.57 14.30 -8.03
CA ASP A 817 12.15 14.23 -9.36
C ASP A 817 13.67 14.33 -9.25
N PHE A 818 14.39 13.98 -10.31
CA PHE A 818 15.84 14.00 -10.33
C PHE A 818 16.44 15.34 -9.90
N GLY A 819 17.26 15.32 -8.81
CA GLY A 819 17.76 16.55 -8.19
C GLY A 819 19.11 16.38 -7.48
N ASN A 820 20.19 16.36 -8.24
CA ASN A 820 21.54 16.23 -7.71
C ASN A 820 22.38 17.53 -7.79
N TRP A 821 21.85 18.60 -8.38
CA TRP A 821 22.56 19.85 -8.60
C TRP A 821 23.18 20.44 -7.33
N PHE A 822 22.48 20.38 -6.19
CA PHE A 822 22.98 20.96 -4.93
C PHE A 822 24.15 20.18 -4.35
N TYR A 823 24.18 18.86 -4.56
CA TYR A 823 25.29 18.01 -4.23
C TYR A 823 26.54 18.37 -5.07
N TYR A 824 26.41 18.45 -6.39
CA TYR A 824 27.53 18.80 -7.27
C TYR A 824 28.01 20.24 -7.09
N ALA A 825 27.11 21.19 -6.77
CA ALA A 825 27.47 22.58 -6.51
C ALA A 825 28.49 22.71 -5.36
N LYS A 826 28.43 21.82 -4.36
CA LYS A 826 29.40 21.78 -3.25
C LYS A 826 30.82 21.57 -3.74
N ASP A 827 31.00 20.70 -4.73
CA ASP A 827 32.31 20.31 -5.22
C ASP A 827 32.85 21.21 -6.34
N ILE A 828 31.97 21.83 -7.11
CA ILE A 828 32.34 22.68 -8.23
C ILE A 828 32.58 24.13 -7.80
N ILE A 829 31.79 24.66 -6.87
CA ILE A 829 31.92 26.04 -6.42
C ILE A 829 32.88 26.13 -5.25
N LYS A 830 34.12 26.57 -5.54
CA LYS A 830 35.22 26.68 -4.55
C LYS A 830 35.61 28.13 -4.25
N THR A 831 34.86 29.12 -4.72
CA THR A 831 35.14 30.54 -4.47
C THR A 831 35.05 30.83 -2.96
N ASP A 832 36.04 31.56 -2.43
CA ASP A 832 36.11 31.91 -1.03
C ASP A 832 34.89 32.76 -0.61
N GLY A 833 34.15 32.31 0.38
CA GLY A 833 32.91 32.92 0.84
C GLY A 833 31.65 32.50 0.12
N ALA A 834 31.76 31.70 -0.95
CA ALA A 834 30.61 31.15 -1.66
C ALA A 834 30.04 29.85 -1.05
N ASN A 835 30.79 29.15 -0.22
CA ASN A 835 30.45 27.87 0.35
C ASN A 835 30.75 27.81 1.85
N VAL A 836 29.78 27.37 2.64
CA VAL A 836 29.97 27.15 4.08
C VAL A 836 29.27 25.84 4.48
N GLU A 837 29.96 25.02 5.24
CA GLU A 837 29.40 23.81 5.83
C GLU A 837 29.33 23.94 7.35
N LEU A 838 28.12 23.90 7.91
CA LEU A 838 27.87 23.95 9.34
C LEU A 838 27.87 22.53 9.89
N LEU A 839 28.86 22.22 10.73
CA LEU A 839 29.07 20.84 11.23
C LEU A 839 28.43 20.63 12.62
N ASN A 840 28.37 21.69 13.45
CA ASN A 840 27.91 21.60 14.84
C ASN A 840 26.38 21.66 14.92
N THR A 841 25.77 20.64 15.51
CA THR A 841 24.33 20.64 15.81
C THR A 841 24.03 21.24 17.16
N TRP A 842 23.11 22.22 17.18
CA TRP A 842 22.73 23.00 18.38
C TRP A 842 21.33 22.63 18.89
N ARG A 843 20.68 21.64 18.24
CA ARG A 843 19.31 21.25 18.51
C ARG A 843 19.15 20.41 19.77
N THR A 844 20.22 19.74 20.20
CA THR A 844 20.26 18.94 21.42
C THR A 844 21.63 19.00 22.06
N GLU A 845 21.66 18.95 23.37
CA GLU A 845 22.90 18.81 24.18
C GLU A 845 23.19 17.32 24.48
N LYS A 846 22.24 16.40 24.22
CA LYS A 846 22.39 14.98 24.48
C LYS A 846 23.34 14.35 23.47
N GLU A 847 24.49 13.88 23.92
CA GLU A 847 25.53 13.26 23.08
C GLU A 847 25.04 11.98 22.38
N GLU A 848 24.13 11.22 23.00
CA GLU A 848 23.50 10.03 22.44
C GLU A 848 22.72 10.35 21.18
N LEU A 849 21.91 11.43 21.19
CA LEU A 849 21.15 11.88 20.02
C LEU A 849 22.07 12.42 18.91
N LYS A 850 23.17 13.08 19.28
CA LYS A 850 24.16 13.54 18.28
C LYS A 850 24.83 12.35 17.59
N SER A 851 25.26 11.36 18.38
CA SER A 851 25.87 10.12 17.85
C SER A 851 24.91 9.36 16.94
N LEU A 852 23.62 9.30 17.32
CA LEU A 852 22.56 8.71 16.50
C LEU A 852 22.40 9.43 15.15
N TRP A 853 22.28 10.75 15.17
CA TRP A 853 22.13 11.54 13.94
C TRP A 853 23.35 11.44 13.04
N ASP A 854 24.55 11.40 13.60
CA ASP A 854 25.77 11.19 12.83
C ASP A 854 25.84 9.79 12.20
N GLY A 855 25.41 8.76 12.93
CA GLY A 855 25.33 7.40 12.41
C GLY A 855 24.31 7.23 11.29
N VAL A 856 23.10 7.83 11.46
CA VAL A 856 22.07 7.86 10.41
C VAL A 856 22.58 8.60 9.17
N ARG A 857 23.22 9.76 9.37
CA ARG A 857 23.75 10.59 8.29
C ARG A 857 24.84 9.90 7.49
N LYS A 858 25.69 9.12 8.14
CA LYS A 858 26.78 8.35 7.51
C LYS A 858 26.33 6.99 6.98
N ILE A 859 25.04 6.62 7.19
CA ILE A 859 24.51 5.29 6.85
C ILE A 859 25.40 4.17 7.44
N GLU A 860 25.75 4.31 8.71
CA GLU A 860 26.61 3.30 9.37
C GLU A 860 25.87 1.95 9.43
N PRO A 861 26.51 0.83 9.00
CA PRO A 861 25.89 -0.49 8.96
C PRO A 861 25.34 -0.99 10.31
N ILE A 862 25.93 -0.49 11.42
CA ILE A 862 25.59 -0.89 12.80
C ILE A 862 24.67 0.13 13.49
N ILE A 863 24.03 1.05 12.75
CA ILE A 863 23.21 2.11 13.35
C ILE A 863 22.05 1.55 14.18
N THR A 864 21.44 0.45 13.72
CA THR A 864 20.35 -0.23 14.43
C THR A 864 20.80 -0.82 15.76
N GLU A 865 21.99 -1.37 15.81
CA GLU A 865 22.61 -1.91 17.04
C GLU A 865 22.97 -0.78 18.01
N LYS A 866 23.55 0.31 17.52
CA LYS A 866 23.83 1.49 18.32
C LYS A 866 22.55 2.11 18.90
N LEU A 867 21.48 2.19 18.10
CA LEU A 867 20.17 2.64 18.54
C LEU A 867 19.63 1.78 19.69
N ALA A 868 19.77 0.47 19.59
CA ALA A 868 19.27 -0.46 20.59
C ALA A 868 20.10 -0.45 21.88
N ILE A 869 21.39 -0.11 21.82
CA ILE A 869 22.32 -0.14 22.96
C ILE A 869 22.44 1.23 23.63
N ASP A 870 22.63 2.29 22.85
CA ASP A 870 23.00 3.63 23.34
C ASP A 870 21.88 4.67 23.16
N GLY A 871 20.82 4.35 22.41
CA GLY A 871 19.75 5.31 22.12
C GLY A 871 18.59 5.24 23.08
N PRO A 872 17.72 6.26 23.10
CA PRO A 872 16.45 6.23 23.83
C PRO A 872 15.47 5.29 23.09
N PHE A 873 15.72 3.99 23.17
CA PHE A 873 14.91 2.96 22.54
C PHE A 873 13.99 2.32 23.58
N SER A 874 12.69 2.33 23.30
CA SER A 874 11.71 1.56 24.07
C SER A 874 11.11 0.49 23.19
N SER A 875 11.05 -0.76 23.68
CA SER A 875 10.34 -1.85 23.04
C SER A 875 8.82 -1.77 23.25
N ASP A 876 8.40 -1.00 24.24
CA ASP A 876 7.01 -0.82 24.63
C ASP A 876 6.58 0.63 24.41
N ILE A 877 5.52 0.81 23.64
CA ILE A 877 4.84 2.08 23.49
C ILE A 877 3.72 2.08 24.53
N GLY A 878 3.93 2.79 25.63
CA GLY A 878 2.93 2.98 26.67
C GLY A 878 1.89 4.05 26.27
N GLU A 879 0.75 4.03 26.95
CA GLU A 879 -0.29 5.07 26.78
C GLU A 879 0.21 6.46 27.17
N ASP A 880 1.25 6.55 27.98
CA ASP A 880 1.94 7.77 28.41
C ASP A 880 2.50 8.61 27.24
N ILE A 881 2.83 8.00 26.11
CA ILE A 881 3.26 8.72 24.89
C ILE A 881 2.15 9.64 24.34
N PHE A 882 0.89 9.30 24.60
CA PHE A 882 -0.26 10.07 24.09
C PHE A 882 -0.88 11.01 25.13
N VAL A 883 -0.36 11.02 26.36
CA VAL A 883 -0.91 11.77 27.49
C VAL A 883 0.01 12.93 27.90
N SER A 884 1.02 13.24 27.09
CA SER A 884 1.89 14.37 27.39
C SER A 884 1.11 15.69 27.34
N GLU A 885 1.16 16.45 28.45
CA GLU A 885 0.64 17.81 28.53
C GLU A 885 1.57 18.84 27.87
N ASP A 886 2.70 18.41 27.31
CA ASP A 886 3.69 19.26 26.67
C ASP A 886 3.32 19.50 25.19
N GLU A 887 2.99 20.75 24.86
CA GLU A 887 2.72 21.21 23.48
C GLU A 887 3.92 21.03 22.52
N ASP A 888 5.08 20.63 23.04
CA ASP A 888 6.34 20.48 22.30
C ASP A 888 6.62 19.03 21.85
N GLU A 889 5.77 18.08 22.15
CA GLU A 889 5.93 16.69 21.71
C GLU A 889 5.21 16.39 20.39
N ILE A 890 5.92 15.74 19.47
CA ILE A 890 5.39 15.28 18.19
C ILE A 890 5.67 13.80 18.02
N VAL A 891 4.61 13.02 17.89
CA VAL A 891 4.70 11.60 17.55
C VAL A 891 4.75 11.45 16.02
N LEU A 892 5.84 10.88 15.51
CA LEU A 892 6.02 10.61 14.09
C LEU A 892 5.74 9.15 13.79
N CYS A 893 4.75 8.91 12.93
CA CYS A 893 4.38 7.58 12.48
C CYS A 893 4.66 7.41 10.98
N LEU A 894 5.13 6.24 10.58
CA LEU A 894 5.38 5.92 9.17
C LEU A 894 4.09 5.78 8.36
N ASN A 895 3.02 5.32 8.99
CA ASN A 895 1.73 5.08 8.35
C ASN A 895 0.58 5.42 9.31
N TYR A 896 -0.59 5.73 8.76
CA TYR A 896 -1.82 5.86 9.56
C TYR A 896 -2.43 4.50 9.96
N ASP A 897 -2.09 3.44 9.24
CA ASP A 897 -2.59 2.08 9.44
C ASP A 897 -1.42 1.16 9.79
N GLY A 898 -1.50 0.36 10.86
CA GLY A 898 -0.52 -0.66 11.17
C GLY A 898 0.02 -0.64 12.59
N LYS A 899 0.91 -1.59 12.91
CA LYS A 899 1.51 -1.75 14.25
C LYS A 899 2.24 -0.50 14.75
N PHE A 900 2.67 0.37 13.84
CA PHE A 900 3.37 1.63 14.09
C PHE A 900 2.60 2.83 13.52
N GLY A 901 1.30 2.69 13.30
CA GLY A 901 0.39 3.76 12.89
C GLY A 901 -0.43 4.28 14.06
N LEU A 902 -0.94 5.51 13.92
CA LEU A 902 -1.89 6.11 14.87
C LEU A 902 -3.28 5.52 14.70
#